data_bd2e6bf614ede3f55aab7c6cd47497ff
#
_entry.id   bd2e6bf614ede3f55aab7c6cd47497ff
#
_cell.length_a   1.000
_cell.length_b   1.000
_cell.length_c   1.000
_cell.angle_alpha   90.00
_cell.angle_beta   90.00
_cell.angle_gamma   90.00
#
_symmetry.space_group_name_H-M   'P 1'
#
loop_
_entity.id
_entity.type
_entity.pdbx_description
1 polymer ?
#
loop_
_entity_poly.entity_id
_entity_poly.type
_entity_poly.pdbx_seq_one_letter_code
_entity_poly.pdbx_strand_id
1 'polypeptide(L)'
;MPKILIFNYMNMRKTFLATLCLFSGMTMYAQQIDVQPTPQQVKEATATIALSGNYQFNGEGEANPYAISALKSLLNSKQSAKEGIRIYIGERGDKSVRKYNKFIPKQDEGYFLRINEKEIVLAGNDEQGTYYAVQTLKQLINDNQLPVTEITDYPEVRFRGVVEGFYGTPWSHQARLRHLKFYGENKMNTYIYGPKDDPYHSSPNWRLPYPEKEAKQIKELVQVAKENAVNFVWAIHPGQDIKWNQEDRDNLLAKFEKMYELGVRSYAVFFDDISGEGTKADKQAELLNYIDEQFVKVKKDVTPLIMCPTEYNKSWSNVKGGYLTTLGTKLNSSIHIMWTGDRVIADMYEGDTEKGGMKWINNLIQRPAYVWWNFPVSDYVRDHLLMGPVYGNDLHIANLMSGFVTNPMEHAESSLLAIYGVASYAWNQDVYDSQKAWRDAIKTVLPSAAHELEIFATHNADLGANGHGYRREESAALKPIAERFLNEYLNKDTYPMKDFLKLTETFTLMQEAADILMVNTENPALIAEMKPWLIQHKLMGQLGCEVLTLTNALEMDTPNGFLRKYKHIKALQQQMFNVDQPYNQNPYQPGVKTAGLVIKPLIDKIFTKAVELYNQKYNAALDAKTDYMPHTLTSDVNQIKNLPLRQKTNRVLVSPANEVIKWQGNGTMTIELDKVYPLLPIDIDFGQPEVAAWGVLEISTNGKDWQKVDYQQNKNRIRVNGDKTAVKAVRFTNRTDKEQEVYMRNFTITVEK
;
A
#
# COMPACT_ATOMS: atom_id res chain seq x y z
N MET A 1 -1.69 47.73 -10.29
CA MET A 1 -1.22 47.93 -8.90
C MET A 1 -1.43 46.71 -7.99
N PRO A 2 -1.01 45.49 -8.35
CA PRO A 2 -1.02 44.37 -7.41
C PRO A 2 0.34 43.95 -6.88
N LYS A 3 1.45 44.47 -7.38
CA LYS A 3 2.80 44.08 -6.90
C LYS A 3 3.21 44.67 -5.56
N ILE A 4 2.50 45.66 -5.03
CA ILE A 4 2.85 46.35 -3.79
C ILE A 4 2.20 45.66 -2.56
N LEU A 5 1.11 44.93 -2.71
CA LEU A 5 0.47 44.24 -1.58
C LEU A 5 1.17 42.92 -1.16
N ILE A 6 1.85 42.25 -2.07
CA ILE A 6 2.53 40.98 -1.77
C ILE A 6 3.84 41.22 -1.00
N PHE A 7 4.52 42.35 -1.27
CA PHE A 7 5.79 42.69 -0.58
C PHE A 7 5.58 43.14 0.88
N ASN A 8 4.43 43.69 1.21
CA ASN A 8 4.12 44.10 2.60
C ASN A 8 3.70 42.94 3.52
N TYR A 9 3.20 41.83 2.97
CA TYR A 9 2.81 40.68 3.79
C TYR A 9 4.01 39.85 4.27
N MET A 10 5.09 39.82 3.51
CA MET A 10 6.32 39.12 3.92
C MET A 10 7.15 39.86 4.98
N ASN A 11 7.02 41.19 5.06
CA ASN A 11 7.75 41.98 6.07
C ASN A 11 7.01 42.08 7.41
N MET A 12 5.71 41.85 7.48
CA MET A 12 4.97 41.87 8.75
C MET A 12 5.18 40.63 9.62
N ARG A 13 5.60 39.49 9.04
CA ARG A 13 5.93 38.28 9.84
C ARG A 13 7.26 38.38 10.60
N LYS A 14 8.18 39.26 10.19
CA LYS A 14 9.48 39.40 10.84
C LYS A 14 9.48 40.37 12.04
N THR A 15 8.45 41.20 12.19
CA THR A 15 8.41 42.21 13.25
C THR A 15 7.53 41.80 14.44
N PHE A 16 6.75 40.72 14.36
CA PHE A 16 5.90 40.23 15.47
C PHE A 16 6.59 39.18 16.36
N LEU A 17 7.83 38.77 16.04
CA LEU A 17 8.59 37.78 16.84
C LEU A 17 9.58 38.41 17.84
N ALA A 18 9.65 39.72 17.94
CA ALA A 18 10.68 40.38 18.75
C ALA A 18 10.21 40.99 20.07
N THR A 19 8.94 40.84 20.49
CA THR A 19 8.46 41.54 21.71
C THR A 19 7.66 40.63 22.68
N LEU A 20 7.94 39.33 22.72
CA LEU A 20 7.32 38.41 23.69
C LEU A 20 8.34 37.54 24.41
N CYS A 21 9.51 38.11 24.75
CA CYS A 21 10.46 37.50 25.66
C CYS A 21 10.69 38.40 26.85
N LEU A 22 9.88 38.30 27.90
CA LEU A 22 10.23 38.64 29.29
C LEU A 22 8.99 38.45 30.20
N PHE A 23 8.67 37.18 30.47
CA PHE A 23 8.07 36.72 31.74
C PHE A 23 7.99 35.18 31.65
N SER A 24 9.15 34.51 31.71
CA SER A 24 9.19 33.07 31.92
C SER A 24 9.24 32.78 33.41
N GLY A 25 8.09 32.75 34.04
CA GLY A 25 7.92 31.82 35.16
C GLY A 25 8.20 30.42 34.62
N MET A 26 9.17 29.68 35.10
CA MET A 26 9.43 28.29 34.79
C MET A 26 8.26 27.46 35.33
N THR A 27 7.18 27.36 34.55
CA THR A 27 6.33 26.22 34.64
C THR A 27 7.11 25.08 33.98
N MET A 28 7.62 24.13 34.77
CA MET A 28 8.12 22.86 34.29
C MET A 28 6.91 22.18 33.59
N TYR A 29 6.76 22.37 32.28
CA TYR A 29 5.90 21.51 31.50
C TYR A 29 6.59 20.15 31.43
N ALA A 30 5.94 19.11 31.94
CA ALA A 30 6.35 17.74 31.68
C ALA A 30 6.49 17.57 30.16
N GLN A 31 7.68 17.18 29.70
CA GLN A 31 7.93 16.96 28.30
C GLN A 31 7.18 15.70 27.87
N GLN A 32 6.21 15.85 27.00
CA GLN A 32 5.48 14.71 26.43
C GLN A 32 6.48 13.82 25.68
N ILE A 33 6.49 12.54 26.03
CA ILE A 33 7.33 11.54 25.36
C ILE A 33 6.58 11.05 24.13
N ASP A 34 7.17 11.30 22.97
CA ASP A 34 6.63 10.87 21.68
C ASP A 34 7.46 9.71 21.12
N VAL A 35 7.01 8.47 21.39
CA VAL A 35 7.61 7.23 20.92
C VAL A 35 6.58 6.46 20.10
N GLN A 36 7.00 5.92 18.96
CA GLN A 36 6.17 5.12 18.08
C GLN A 36 6.83 3.77 17.76
N PRO A 37 6.05 2.71 17.67
CA PRO A 37 4.65 2.57 18.12
C PRO A 37 4.44 3.06 19.55
N THR A 38 3.25 3.62 19.84
CA THR A 38 2.94 4.19 21.17
C THR A 38 3.02 3.10 22.24
N PRO A 39 3.86 3.27 23.28
CA PRO A 39 4.03 2.28 24.31
C PRO A 39 2.78 2.07 25.18
N GLN A 40 2.67 0.90 25.80
CA GLN A 40 1.58 0.56 26.72
C GLN A 40 1.53 1.46 27.96
N GLN A 41 2.70 1.80 28.54
CA GLN A 41 2.79 2.67 29.71
C GLN A 41 4.04 3.54 29.62
N VAL A 42 3.86 4.83 29.83
CA VAL A 42 4.92 5.82 29.86
C VAL A 42 4.77 6.69 31.11
N LYS A 43 5.82 6.88 31.88
CA LYS A 43 5.87 7.95 32.88
C LYS A 43 6.40 9.23 32.22
N GLU A 44 5.68 10.32 32.39
CA GLU A 44 6.08 11.62 31.85
C GLU A 44 7.48 12.02 32.29
N ALA A 45 8.20 12.68 31.41
CA ALA A 45 9.54 13.14 31.69
C ALA A 45 9.55 14.30 32.67
N THR A 46 10.32 14.18 33.74
CA THR A 46 10.46 15.22 34.77
C THR A 46 11.73 16.05 34.60
N ALA A 47 12.68 15.55 33.83
CA ALA A 47 13.99 16.17 33.58
C ALA A 47 14.64 15.53 32.35
N THR A 48 15.76 16.08 31.89
CA THR A 48 16.62 15.46 30.88
C THR A 48 18.02 15.19 31.47
N ILE A 49 18.69 14.19 30.89
CA ILE A 49 20.13 13.93 31.16
C ILE A 49 20.91 14.07 29.85
N ALA A 50 22.11 14.64 29.97
CA ALA A 50 23.03 14.71 28.83
C ALA A 50 23.76 13.36 28.63
N LEU A 51 23.91 12.93 27.39
CA LEU A 51 24.73 11.78 27.02
C LEU A 51 26.23 12.20 27.09
N SER A 52 26.93 11.66 28.07
CA SER A 52 28.33 12.08 28.39
C SER A 52 29.39 11.45 27.47
N GLY A 53 28.98 10.48 26.61
CA GLY A 53 29.90 9.67 25.80
C GLY A 53 30.64 8.57 26.59
N ASN A 54 30.54 8.57 27.93
CA ASN A 54 31.13 7.53 28.79
C ASN A 54 30.04 6.63 29.39
N TYR A 55 30.12 5.34 29.09
CA TYR A 55 29.12 4.36 29.51
C TYR A 55 29.78 3.13 30.13
N GLN A 56 29.19 2.64 31.23
CA GLN A 56 29.55 1.38 31.88
C GLN A 56 28.52 0.32 31.51
N PHE A 57 28.85 -0.59 30.59
CA PHE A 57 27.95 -1.63 30.17
C PHE A 57 27.95 -2.82 31.14
N ASN A 58 26.72 -3.22 31.56
CA ASN A 58 26.46 -4.41 32.36
C ASN A 58 25.49 -5.30 31.56
N GLY A 59 25.90 -6.52 31.21
CA GLY A 59 25.10 -7.49 30.43
C GLY A 59 25.60 -7.75 29.02
N GLU A 60 26.75 -7.18 28.60
CA GLU A 60 27.30 -7.39 27.25
C GLU A 60 27.53 -8.87 26.86
N GLY A 61 27.80 -9.74 27.83
CA GLY A 61 27.98 -11.17 27.59
C GLY A 61 26.76 -12.04 27.84
N GLU A 62 25.65 -11.43 28.26
CA GLU A 62 24.40 -12.13 28.58
C GLU A 62 23.29 -11.81 27.54
N ALA A 63 23.13 -10.52 27.18
CA ALA A 63 22.07 -10.06 26.30
C ALA A 63 22.29 -10.42 24.83
N ASN A 64 21.22 -10.36 24.05
CA ASN A 64 21.22 -10.58 22.60
C ASN A 64 22.32 -9.74 21.91
N PRO A 65 23.23 -10.35 21.14
CA PRO A 65 24.38 -9.66 20.53
C PRO A 65 23.99 -8.57 19.55
N TYR A 66 22.82 -8.69 18.89
CA TYR A 66 22.33 -7.68 17.95
C TYR A 66 21.78 -6.44 18.69
N ALA A 67 21.11 -6.64 19.84
CA ALA A 67 20.70 -5.56 20.73
C ALA A 67 21.93 -4.79 21.28
N ILE A 68 22.97 -5.51 21.70
CA ILE A 68 24.25 -4.92 22.12
C ILE A 68 24.90 -4.12 20.99
N SER A 69 24.97 -4.70 19.79
CA SER A 69 25.55 -4.02 18.63
C SER A 69 24.79 -2.74 18.25
N ALA A 70 23.45 -2.81 18.24
CA ALA A 70 22.60 -1.65 17.99
C ALA A 70 22.80 -0.56 19.05
N LEU A 71 22.84 -0.93 20.33
CA LEU A 71 23.07 0.00 21.45
C LEU A 71 24.44 0.69 21.35
N LYS A 72 25.51 -0.07 21.10
CA LYS A 72 26.86 0.48 20.95
C LYS A 72 26.99 1.42 19.77
N SER A 73 26.35 1.06 18.64
CA SER A 73 26.28 1.93 17.47
C SER A 73 25.52 3.22 17.78
N LEU A 74 24.38 3.12 18.45
CA LEU A 74 23.55 4.27 18.84
C LEU A 74 24.30 5.27 19.75
N LEU A 75 25.06 4.75 20.69
CA LEU A 75 25.79 5.56 21.65
C LEU A 75 27.22 5.95 21.20
N ASN A 76 27.61 5.61 19.98
CA ASN A 76 28.96 5.79 19.46
C ASN A 76 30.05 5.25 20.41
N SER A 77 29.79 4.16 21.13
CA SER A 77 30.67 3.62 22.18
C SER A 77 31.04 2.18 21.89
N LYS A 78 32.32 1.94 21.65
CA LYS A 78 32.84 0.57 21.34
C LYS A 78 33.24 -0.23 22.58
N GLN A 79 33.55 0.43 23.69
CA GLN A 79 34.04 -0.21 24.89
C GLN A 79 33.40 0.38 26.15
N SER A 80 33.27 -0.48 27.19
CA SER A 80 32.82 -0.04 28.51
C SER A 80 33.83 0.87 29.14
N ALA A 81 33.39 2.06 29.60
CA ALA A 81 34.23 3.01 30.36
C ALA A 81 34.38 2.60 31.84
N LYS A 82 35.38 3.12 32.53
CA LYS A 82 35.55 2.90 33.99
C LYS A 82 34.57 3.72 34.81
N GLU A 83 34.16 4.86 34.30
CA GLU A 83 33.22 5.81 34.91
C GLU A 83 32.22 6.30 33.89
N GLY A 84 31.06 6.76 34.35
CA GLY A 84 30.00 7.29 33.46
C GLY A 84 28.62 6.71 33.77
N ILE A 85 27.66 6.88 32.83
CA ILE A 85 26.32 6.39 32.98
C ILE A 85 26.35 4.86 32.93
N ARG A 86 25.74 4.21 33.93
CA ARG A 86 25.62 2.73 33.95
C ARG A 86 24.50 2.29 33.08
N ILE A 87 24.77 1.38 32.14
CA ILE A 87 23.78 0.77 31.28
C ILE A 87 23.61 -0.69 31.70
N TYR A 88 22.37 -1.06 32.01
CA TYR A 88 21.96 -2.44 32.28
C TYR A 88 21.14 -2.95 31.10
N ILE A 89 21.61 -3.98 30.44
CA ILE A 89 20.95 -4.60 29.31
C ILE A 89 20.91 -6.12 29.45
N GLY A 90 19.79 -6.74 29.13
CA GLY A 90 19.61 -8.19 29.22
C GLY A 90 18.16 -8.63 29.15
N GLU A 91 17.98 -9.93 29.15
CA GLU A 91 16.68 -10.62 29.14
C GLU A 91 16.27 -11.01 30.56
N ARG A 92 14.98 -11.29 30.73
CA ARG A 92 14.44 -11.79 32.01
C ARG A 92 15.23 -13.01 32.51
N GLY A 93 15.81 -12.89 33.69
CA GLY A 93 16.62 -13.93 34.31
C GLY A 93 18.11 -13.67 34.32
N ASP A 94 18.61 -12.80 33.42
CA ASP A 94 20.00 -12.41 33.38
C ASP A 94 20.44 -11.69 34.65
N LYS A 95 21.70 -11.87 35.04
CA LYS A 95 22.25 -11.27 36.28
C LYS A 95 22.23 -9.75 36.20
N SER A 96 22.53 -9.20 35.02
CA SER A 96 22.59 -7.76 34.76
C SER A 96 21.28 -7.04 35.08
N VAL A 97 20.12 -7.64 34.74
CA VAL A 97 18.80 -7.04 34.88
C VAL A 97 17.93 -7.67 35.96
N ARG A 98 18.43 -8.63 36.72
CA ARG A 98 17.66 -9.41 37.72
C ARG A 98 16.88 -8.53 38.72
N LYS A 99 17.48 -7.42 39.16
CA LYS A 99 16.82 -6.49 40.11
C LYS A 99 15.60 -5.77 39.50
N TYR A 100 15.46 -5.79 38.17
CA TYR A 100 14.36 -5.18 37.45
C TYR A 100 13.29 -6.18 37.01
N ASN A 101 13.46 -7.49 37.21
CA ASN A 101 12.52 -8.56 36.77
C ASN A 101 11.06 -8.28 37.10
N LYS A 102 10.77 -7.62 38.22
CA LYS A 102 9.39 -7.28 38.62
C LYS A 102 8.72 -6.22 37.78
N PHE A 103 9.50 -5.44 37.01
CA PHE A 103 9.01 -4.37 36.13
C PHE A 103 8.90 -4.83 34.67
N ILE A 104 9.61 -5.91 34.29
CA ILE A 104 9.57 -6.45 32.93
C ILE A 104 8.18 -7.09 32.71
N PRO A 105 7.41 -6.70 31.68
CA PRO A 105 6.15 -7.34 31.35
C PRO A 105 6.37 -8.82 30.96
N LYS A 106 5.38 -9.68 31.21
CA LYS A 106 5.48 -11.13 30.93
C LYS A 106 5.11 -11.50 29.50
N GLN A 107 4.56 -10.56 28.76
CA GLN A 107 4.19 -10.74 27.36
C GLN A 107 5.45 -10.95 26.50
N ASP A 108 5.32 -11.80 25.48
CA ASP A 108 6.36 -11.99 24.47
C ASP A 108 6.77 -10.63 23.90
N GLU A 109 8.07 -10.44 23.65
CA GLU A 109 8.65 -9.21 23.13
C GLU A 109 8.48 -7.97 24.03
N GLY A 110 7.98 -8.16 25.24
CA GLY A 110 7.82 -7.09 26.22
C GLY A 110 9.14 -6.61 26.78
N TYR A 111 9.20 -5.34 27.18
CA TYR A 111 10.39 -4.75 27.78
C TYR A 111 10.07 -3.66 28.81
N PHE A 112 11.04 -3.43 29.67
CA PHE A 112 11.10 -2.32 30.59
C PHE A 112 12.31 -1.45 30.28
N LEU A 113 12.08 -0.16 30.07
CA LEU A 113 13.11 0.86 29.87
C LEU A 113 13.03 1.87 31.00
N ARG A 114 14.16 2.20 31.62
CA ARG A 114 14.29 3.28 32.60
C ARG A 114 15.47 4.15 32.27
N ILE A 115 15.29 5.45 32.36
CA ILE A 115 16.33 6.46 32.18
C ILE A 115 16.29 7.36 33.39
N ASN A 116 17.44 7.50 34.10
CA ASN A 116 17.63 8.47 35.15
C ASN A 116 19.08 8.94 35.18
N GLU A 117 19.43 9.89 36.08
CA GLU A 117 20.75 10.48 36.16
C GLU A 117 21.92 9.48 36.38
N LYS A 118 21.63 8.29 36.87
CA LYS A 118 22.66 7.31 37.28
C LYS A 118 22.71 6.08 36.35
N GLU A 119 21.60 5.73 35.71
CA GLU A 119 21.49 4.48 34.96
C GLU A 119 20.49 4.56 33.83
N ILE A 120 20.78 3.80 32.79
CA ILE A 120 19.84 3.41 31.70
C ILE A 120 19.63 1.91 31.81
N VAL A 121 18.36 1.46 31.84
CA VAL A 121 17.99 0.05 31.94
C VAL A 121 17.21 -0.34 30.68
N LEU A 122 17.67 -1.39 30.02
CA LEU A 122 17.08 -1.98 28.81
C LEU A 122 16.85 -3.46 29.10
N ALA A 123 15.67 -3.80 29.63
CA ALA A 123 15.38 -5.15 30.14
C ALA A 123 14.20 -5.77 29.39
N GLY A 124 14.49 -6.71 28.51
CA GLY A 124 13.47 -7.47 27.76
C GLY A 124 12.92 -8.67 28.52
N ASN A 125 11.72 -9.12 28.18
CA ASN A 125 11.22 -10.41 28.57
C ASN A 125 11.95 -11.53 27.82
N ASP A 126 12.39 -11.23 26.62
CA ASP A 126 13.13 -12.06 25.69
C ASP A 126 14.09 -11.21 24.83
N GLU A 127 14.81 -11.84 23.90
CA GLU A 127 15.78 -11.21 23.03
C GLU A 127 15.18 -10.08 22.17
N GLN A 128 13.95 -10.26 21.67
CA GLN A 128 13.26 -9.25 20.85
C GLN A 128 12.84 -8.06 21.70
N GLY A 129 12.33 -8.29 22.92
CA GLY A 129 12.01 -7.22 23.86
C GLY A 129 13.22 -6.36 24.21
N THR A 130 14.40 -6.98 24.41
CA THR A 130 15.66 -6.25 24.64
C THR A 130 16.03 -5.41 23.43
N TYR A 131 15.91 -5.97 22.21
CA TYR A 131 16.16 -5.23 20.98
C TYR A 131 15.23 -4.01 20.83
N TYR A 132 13.92 -4.19 21.11
CA TYR A 132 12.93 -3.11 21.02
C TYR A 132 13.12 -2.02 22.09
N ALA A 133 13.63 -2.37 23.27
CA ALA A 133 14.03 -1.38 24.25
C ALA A 133 15.14 -0.45 23.71
N VAL A 134 16.09 -0.99 22.94
CA VAL A 134 17.12 -0.20 22.24
C VAL A 134 16.52 0.71 21.17
N GLN A 135 15.55 0.20 20.39
CA GLN A 135 14.88 1.03 19.38
C GLN A 135 14.07 2.17 20.01
N THR A 136 13.43 1.92 21.15
CA THR A 136 12.76 2.97 21.93
C THR A 136 13.77 3.99 22.47
N LEU A 137 14.90 3.55 23.00
CA LEU A 137 15.97 4.46 23.43
C LEU A 137 16.46 5.35 22.29
N LYS A 138 16.60 4.79 21.07
CA LYS A 138 16.96 5.53 19.86
C LYS A 138 16.04 6.71 19.58
N GLN A 139 14.72 6.50 19.70
CA GLN A 139 13.71 7.54 19.47
C GLN A 139 13.71 8.62 20.56
N LEU A 140 14.14 8.29 21.78
CA LEU A 140 14.18 9.22 22.91
C LEU A 140 15.39 10.16 22.89
N ILE A 141 16.42 9.85 22.12
CA ILE A 141 17.61 10.70 22.01
C ILE A 141 17.29 11.92 21.14
N ASN A 142 17.39 13.10 21.76
CA ASN A 142 17.26 14.37 21.07
C ASN A 142 18.41 15.31 21.51
N ASP A 143 19.17 15.86 20.55
CA ASP A 143 20.27 16.77 20.79
C ASP A 143 21.26 16.30 21.89
N ASN A 144 21.65 15.02 21.85
CA ASN A 144 22.49 14.37 22.89
C ASN A 144 21.86 14.38 24.28
N GLN A 145 20.56 14.50 24.41
CA GLN A 145 19.83 14.42 25.67
C GLN A 145 18.83 13.28 25.66
N LEU A 146 18.55 12.77 26.85
CA LEU A 146 17.52 11.75 27.10
C LEU A 146 16.56 12.23 28.17
N PRO A 147 15.24 12.03 28.01
CA PRO A 147 14.27 12.31 29.07
C PRO A 147 14.41 11.32 30.23
N VAL A 148 14.27 11.81 31.45
CA VAL A 148 14.18 10.95 32.65
C VAL A 148 12.79 10.35 32.69
N THR A 149 12.68 9.04 32.40
CA THR A 149 11.40 8.36 32.24
C THR A 149 11.48 6.87 32.54
N GLU A 150 10.32 6.23 32.67
CA GLU A 150 10.15 4.77 32.66
C GLU A 150 9.10 4.40 31.62
N ILE A 151 9.38 3.38 30.83
CA ILE A 151 8.48 2.82 29.82
C ILE A 151 8.33 1.31 30.09
N THR A 152 7.09 0.84 30.15
CA THR A 152 6.76 -0.59 30.12
C THR A 152 5.94 -0.85 28.90
N ASP A 153 6.39 -1.76 28.04
CA ASP A 153 5.83 -1.89 26.70
C ASP A 153 5.83 -3.34 26.20
N TYR A 154 4.86 -3.68 25.37
CA TYR A 154 4.71 -4.98 24.71
C TYR A 154 3.69 -4.87 23.57
N PRO A 155 3.77 -5.73 22.54
CA PRO A 155 2.81 -5.73 21.44
C PRO A 155 1.51 -6.44 21.81
N GLU A 156 0.39 -6.00 21.21
CA GLU A 156 -0.90 -6.70 21.31
C GLU A 156 -1.04 -7.82 20.28
N VAL A 157 -0.55 -7.62 19.05
CA VAL A 157 -0.56 -8.64 18.00
C VAL A 157 0.80 -9.34 17.96
N ARG A 158 0.80 -10.67 18.08
CA ARG A 158 2.02 -11.47 18.19
C ARG A 158 2.92 -11.39 16.95
N PHE A 159 2.38 -11.63 15.74
CA PHE A 159 3.10 -11.53 14.47
C PHE A 159 2.64 -10.30 13.71
N ARG A 160 3.56 -9.39 13.42
CA ARG A 160 3.30 -8.08 12.83
C ARG A 160 4.28 -7.80 11.73
N GLY A 161 3.81 -7.43 10.55
CA GLY A 161 4.76 -7.17 9.49
C GLY A 161 4.17 -7.08 8.09
N VAL A 162 4.91 -7.60 7.15
CA VAL A 162 4.65 -7.47 5.72
C VAL A 162 4.64 -8.84 5.05
N VAL A 163 3.72 -9.04 4.13
CA VAL A 163 3.75 -10.12 3.14
C VAL A 163 4.00 -9.52 1.75
N GLU A 164 5.17 -9.81 1.16
CA GLU A 164 5.44 -9.47 -0.25
C GLU A 164 4.71 -10.47 -1.13
N GLY A 165 3.40 -10.24 -1.34
CA GLY A 165 2.49 -11.18 -2.01
C GLY A 165 1.72 -10.56 -3.18
N PHE A 166 2.06 -9.35 -3.61
CA PHE A 166 1.46 -8.65 -4.73
C PHE A 166 1.87 -9.25 -6.09
N TYR A 167 1.04 -8.99 -7.09
CA TYR A 167 1.38 -9.23 -8.50
C TYR A 167 2.11 -8.02 -9.09
N GLY A 168 3.17 -8.24 -9.87
CA GLY A 168 3.94 -7.19 -10.52
C GLY A 168 5.44 -7.41 -10.40
N THR A 169 6.20 -6.33 -10.47
CA THR A 169 7.66 -6.40 -10.33
C THR A 169 8.02 -6.67 -8.87
N PRO A 170 8.63 -7.81 -8.53
CA PRO A 170 9.10 -8.07 -7.17
C PRO A 170 10.08 -7.00 -6.70
N TRP A 171 10.09 -6.72 -5.41
CA TRP A 171 11.02 -5.77 -4.85
C TRP A 171 12.48 -6.14 -5.13
N SER A 172 13.31 -5.14 -5.34
CA SER A 172 14.73 -5.37 -5.50
C SER A 172 15.36 -5.91 -4.20
N HIS A 173 16.44 -6.66 -4.33
CA HIS A 173 17.19 -7.15 -3.16
C HIS A 173 17.59 -6.00 -2.21
N GLN A 174 18.04 -4.86 -2.75
CA GLN A 174 18.40 -3.68 -1.95
C GLN A 174 17.19 -3.05 -1.23
N ALA A 175 16.02 -3.03 -1.86
CA ALA A 175 14.80 -2.58 -1.20
C ALA A 175 14.44 -3.49 -0.01
N ARG A 176 14.49 -4.81 -0.19
CA ARG A 176 14.25 -5.78 0.89
C ARG A 176 15.20 -5.60 2.07
N LEU A 177 16.50 -5.36 1.82
CA LEU A 177 17.48 -5.09 2.88
C LEU A 177 17.14 -3.82 3.68
N ARG A 178 16.74 -2.73 3.01
CA ARG A 178 16.29 -1.51 3.68
C ARG A 178 15.02 -1.74 4.50
N HIS A 179 14.08 -2.47 3.94
CA HIS A 179 12.82 -2.80 4.58
C HIS A 179 13.00 -3.64 5.86
N LEU A 180 13.85 -4.67 5.84
CA LEU A 180 14.16 -5.48 7.02
C LEU A 180 14.71 -4.65 8.17
N LYS A 181 15.57 -3.68 7.87
CA LYS A 181 16.06 -2.72 8.87
C LYS A 181 14.92 -1.83 9.38
N PHE A 182 14.12 -1.27 8.49
CA PHE A 182 12.96 -0.44 8.84
C PHE A 182 11.96 -1.20 9.72
N TYR A 183 11.71 -2.48 9.45
CA TYR A 183 10.82 -3.31 10.26
C TYR A 183 11.32 -3.43 11.70
N GLY A 184 12.58 -3.79 11.90
CA GLY A 184 13.17 -3.89 13.23
C GLY A 184 13.15 -2.56 14.00
N GLU A 185 13.46 -1.45 13.34
CA GLU A 185 13.42 -0.11 13.91
C GLU A 185 12.01 0.31 14.35
N ASN A 186 10.96 -0.21 13.70
CA ASN A 186 9.56 0.06 13.98
C ASN A 186 8.83 -1.10 14.68
N LYS A 187 9.58 -2.01 15.31
CA LYS A 187 9.06 -3.12 16.14
C LYS A 187 8.14 -4.09 15.40
N MET A 188 8.31 -4.24 14.08
CA MET A 188 7.73 -5.33 13.31
C MET A 188 8.64 -6.55 13.36
N ASN A 189 8.06 -7.74 13.48
CA ASN A 189 8.80 -8.99 13.66
C ASN A 189 8.62 -10.00 12.53
N THR A 190 7.91 -9.66 11.46
CA THR A 190 7.56 -10.62 10.40
C THR A 190 7.72 -10.02 9.01
N TYR A 191 8.47 -10.72 8.16
CA TYR A 191 8.49 -10.48 6.73
C TYR A 191 8.26 -11.79 6.00
N ILE A 192 7.15 -11.89 5.27
CA ILE A 192 6.80 -13.07 4.47
C ILE A 192 7.25 -12.84 3.02
N TYR A 193 8.26 -13.60 2.59
CA TYR A 193 8.76 -13.60 1.23
C TYR A 193 7.92 -14.54 0.37
N GLY A 194 7.04 -13.99 -0.43
CA GLY A 194 6.14 -14.75 -1.32
C GLY A 194 5.79 -13.99 -2.61
N PRO A 195 6.78 -13.36 -3.32
CA PRO A 195 6.50 -12.60 -4.52
C PRO A 195 5.96 -13.52 -5.62
N LYS A 196 4.79 -13.17 -6.16
CA LYS A 196 4.05 -13.99 -7.15
C LYS A 196 4.85 -14.26 -8.42
N ASP A 197 5.73 -13.35 -8.81
CA ASP A 197 6.56 -13.44 -10.02
C ASP A 197 7.95 -14.06 -9.76
N ASP A 198 8.22 -14.62 -8.57
CA ASP A 198 9.38 -15.47 -8.30
C ASP A 198 9.14 -16.88 -8.90
N PRO A 199 9.93 -17.29 -9.91
CA PRO A 199 9.69 -18.56 -10.59
C PRO A 199 10.01 -19.79 -9.73
N TYR A 200 10.71 -19.65 -8.61
CA TYR A 200 11.06 -20.74 -7.68
C TYR A 200 10.17 -20.79 -6.43
N HIS A 201 9.29 -19.81 -6.27
CA HIS A 201 8.24 -19.76 -5.28
C HIS A 201 7.00 -20.55 -5.73
N SER A 202 6.70 -20.53 -7.02
CA SER A 202 5.46 -21.09 -7.58
C SER A 202 5.71 -22.06 -8.73
N SER A 203 4.63 -22.57 -9.34
CA SER A 203 4.64 -23.43 -10.52
C SER A 203 5.31 -22.72 -11.72
N PRO A 204 6.10 -23.47 -12.54
CA PRO A 204 6.38 -24.92 -12.43
C PRO A 204 7.62 -25.25 -11.58
N ASN A 205 8.41 -24.26 -11.16
CA ASN A 205 9.77 -24.47 -10.65
C ASN A 205 9.86 -24.56 -9.11
N TRP A 206 8.74 -24.58 -8.38
CA TRP A 206 8.76 -24.69 -6.92
C TRP A 206 9.49 -25.96 -6.42
N ARG A 207 9.56 -27.00 -7.23
CA ARG A 207 10.29 -28.25 -6.96
C ARG A 207 11.81 -28.11 -7.03
N LEU A 208 12.29 -27.09 -7.76
CA LEU A 208 13.72 -26.88 -8.01
C LEU A 208 14.37 -26.03 -6.90
N PRO A 209 15.66 -26.26 -6.59
CA PRO A 209 16.40 -25.36 -5.72
C PRO A 209 16.57 -23.99 -6.38
N TYR A 210 16.75 -22.94 -5.56
CA TYR A 210 17.16 -21.65 -6.09
C TYR A 210 18.54 -21.72 -6.74
N PRO A 211 18.78 -20.99 -7.83
CA PRO A 211 20.13 -20.81 -8.37
C PRO A 211 21.06 -20.15 -7.33
N GLU A 212 22.36 -20.33 -7.50
CA GLU A 212 23.35 -19.91 -6.50
C GLU A 212 23.29 -18.43 -6.12
N LYS A 213 23.04 -17.55 -7.09
CA LYS A 213 22.93 -16.11 -6.86
C LYS A 213 21.74 -15.77 -5.98
N GLU A 214 20.56 -16.28 -6.32
CA GLU A 214 19.32 -16.06 -5.58
C GLU A 214 19.38 -16.69 -4.20
N ALA A 215 19.97 -17.88 -4.07
CA ALA A 215 20.20 -18.53 -2.79
C ALA A 215 21.12 -17.71 -1.87
N LYS A 216 22.19 -17.10 -2.41
CA LYS A 216 23.05 -16.16 -1.66
C LYS A 216 22.28 -14.92 -1.20
N GLN A 217 21.42 -14.36 -2.05
CA GLN A 217 20.58 -13.21 -1.70
C GLN A 217 19.59 -13.57 -0.60
N ILE A 218 18.93 -14.72 -0.67
CA ILE A 218 18.03 -15.19 0.40
C ILE A 218 18.79 -15.35 1.71
N LYS A 219 19.98 -15.96 1.69
CA LYS A 219 20.81 -16.12 2.89
C LYS A 219 21.19 -14.78 3.51
N GLU A 220 21.50 -13.77 2.71
CA GLU A 220 21.78 -12.41 3.18
C GLU A 220 20.53 -11.77 3.81
N LEU A 221 19.36 -11.90 3.16
CA LEU A 221 18.09 -11.41 3.71
C LEU A 221 17.76 -12.06 5.06
N VAL A 222 17.93 -13.36 5.20
CA VAL A 222 17.73 -14.10 6.46
C VAL A 222 18.67 -13.58 7.55
N GLN A 223 19.94 -13.33 7.23
CA GLN A 223 20.89 -12.79 8.18
C GLN A 223 20.52 -11.37 8.63
N VAL A 224 20.20 -10.48 7.68
CA VAL A 224 19.79 -9.09 8.00
C VAL A 224 18.47 -9.07 8.77
N ALA A 225 17.52 -9.94 8.45
CA ALA A 225 16.28 -10.09 9.22
C ALA A 225 16.59 -10.44 10.69
N LYS A 226 17.46 -11.43 10.93
CA LYS A 226 17.89 -11.84 12.27
C LYS A 226 18.57 -10.70 13.03
N GLU A 227 19.43 -9.92 12.37
CA GLU A 227 20.12 -8.76 12.95
C GLU A 227 19.16 -7.66 13.41
N ASN A 228 17.97 -7.61 12.82
CA ASN A 228 16.93 -6.63 13.09
C ASN A 228 15.71 -7.19 13.84
N ALA A 229 15.84 -8.34 14.49
CA ALA A 229 14.77 -9.00 15.23
C ALA A 229 13.51 -9.31 14.41
N VAL A 230 13.68 -9.61 13.10
CA VAL A 230 12.61 -9.91 12.15
C VAL A 230 12.66 -11.40 11.77
N ASN A 231 11.53 -12.09 11.81
CA ASN A 231 11.38 -13.44 11.28
C ASN A 231 11.25 -13.37 9.75
N PHE A 232 12.24 -13.89 9.04
CA PHE A 232 12.15 -14.11 7.61
C PHE A 232 11.34 -15.37 7.35
N VAL A 233 10.09 -15.21 6.89
CA VAL A 233 9.20 -16.32 6.53
C VAL A 233 9.32 -16.58 5.04
N TRP A 234 9.83 -17.73 4.67
CA TRP A 234 9.87 -18.12 3.26
C TRP A 234 8.57 -18.82 2.88
N ALA A 235 7.88 -18.33 1.85
CA ALA A 235 6.64 -18.90 1.35
C ALA A 235 6.86 -19.72 0.08
N ILE A 236 6.02 -20.75 -0.14
CA ILE A 236 5.94 -21.55 -1.36
C ILE A 236 4.49 -21.68 -1.81
N HIS A 237 4.26 -21.69 -3.14
CA HIS A 237 2.95 -21.74 -3.76
C HIS A 237 2.83 -22.92 -4.73
N PRO A 238 2.67 -24.17 -4.25
CA PRO A 238 2.68 -25.37 -5.08
C PRO A 238 1.33 -25.70 -5.74
N GLY A 239 0.25 -25.00 -5.36
CA GLY A 239 -1.12 -25.43 -5.58
C GLY A 239 -1.57 -25.55 -7.04
N GLN A 240 -0.92 -24.87 -7.99
CA GLN A 240 -1.35 -24.91 -9.39
C GLN A 240 -1.08 -26.24 -10.09
N ASP A 241 -0.03 -26.98 -9.70
CA ASP A 241 0.41 -28.20 -10.39
C ASP A 241 0.80 -29.36 -9.46
N ILE A 242 0.45 -29.26 -8.17
CA ILE A 242 0.69 -30.32 -7.19
C ILE A 242 -0.12 -31.58 -7.52
N LYS A 243 0.53 -32.75 -7.46
CA LYS A 243 -0.05 -34.04 -7.82
C LYS A 243 -0.54 -34.84 -6.62
N TRP A 244 -0.32 -34.39 -5.40
CA TRP A 244 -0.69 -35.07 -4.16
C TRP A 244 -0.07 -36.45 -3.97
N ASN A 245 1.02 -36.75 -4.66
CA ASN A 245 1.77 -38.03 -4.59
C ASN A 245 2.98 -37.90 -3.65
N GLN A 246 3.67 -39.03 -3.44
CA GLN A 246 4.84 -39.06 -2.55
C GLN A 246 6.00 -38.24 -3.15
N GLU A 247 6.17 -38.24 -4.48
CA GLU A 247 7.23 -37.47 -5.16
C GLU A 247 7.14 -35.99 -4.86
N ASP A 248 5.93 -35.38 -4.92
CA ASP A 248 5.74 -33.97 -4.62
C ASP A 248 5.91 -33.67 -3.12
N ARG A 249 5.53 -34.58 -2.23
CA ARG A 249 5.82 -34.46 -0.79
C ARG A 249 7.34 -34.46 -0.53
N ASP A 250 8.08 -35.35 -1.16
CA ASP A 250 9.54 -35.44 -1.02
C ASP A 250 10.24 -34.22 -1.60
N ASN A 251 9.79 -33.72 -2.78
CA ASN A 251 10.28 -32.49 -3.38
C ASN A 251 10.05 -31.27 -2.47
N LEU A 252 8.89 -31.21 -1.82
CA LEU A 252 8.55 -30.11 -0.93
C LEU A 252 9.43 -30.12 0.33
N LEU A 253 9.59 -31.28 0.97
CA LEU A 253 10.49 -31.45 2.12
C LEU A 253 11.95 -31.13 1.73
N ALA A 254 12.42 -31.61 0.58
CA ALA A 254 13.76 -31.30 0.10
C ALA A 254 13.97 -29.79 -0.11
N LYS A 255 12.95 -29.10 -0.63
CA LYS A 255 13.00 -27.64 -0.78
C LYS A 255 13.05 -26.94 0.59
N PHE A 256 12.25 -27.37 1.56
CA PHE A 256 12.27 -26.86 2.93
C PHE A 256 13.65 -27.06 3.59
N GLU A 257 14.25 -28.24 3.44
CA GLU A 257 15.60 -28.49 3.96
C GLU A 257 16.65 -27.57 3.31
N LYS A 258 16.56 -27.31 1.99
CA LYS A 258 17.45 -26.36 1.34
C LYS A 258 17.29 -24.94 1.88
N MET A 259 16.07 -24.49 2.14
CA MET A 259 15.83 -23.19 2.76
C MET A 259 16.32 -23.15 4.21
N TYR A 260 16.19 -24.24 4.95
CA TYR A 260 16.73 -24.38 6.31
C TYR A 260 18.27 -24.26 6.33
N GLU A 261 18.96 -24.86 5.35
CA GLU A 261 20.42 -24.73 5.16
C GLU A 261 20.84 -23.27 4.88
N LEU A 262 19.97 -22.48 4.24
CA LEU A 262 20.18 -21.03 4.03
C LEU A 262 19.92 -20.20 5.29
N GLY A 263 19.41 -20.80 6.36
CA GLY A 263 19.15 -20.15 7.64
C GLY A 263 17.67 -19.81 7.89
N VAL A 264 16.76 -20.11 6.96
CA VAL A 264 15.31 -19.91 7.16
C VAL A 264 14.80 -20.75 8.34
N ARG A 265 13.95 -20.12 9.18
CA ARG A 265 13.36 -20.76 10.37
C ARG A 265 11.85 -20.59 10.45
N SER A 266 11.26 -19.89 9.47
CA SER A 266 9.81 -19.67 9.38
C SER A 266 9.34 -19.95 7.96
N TYR A 267 8.20 -20.62 7.81
CA TYR A 267 7.73 -21.13 6.53
C TYR A 267 6.26 -20.88 6.33
N ALA A 268 5.86 -20.61 5.08
CA ALA A 268 4.46 -20.52 4.67
C ALA A 268 4.19 -21.35 3.41
N VAL A 269 2.97 -21.86 3.28
CA VAL A 269 2.50 -22.57 2.09
C VAL A 269 1.21 -21.92 1.60
N PHE A 270 1.21 -21.47 0.37
CA PHE A 270 0.12 -20.72 -0.21
C PHE A 270 -0.67 -21.55 -1.23
N PHE A 271 -2.00 -21.44 -1.14
CA PHE A 271 -2.97 -22.06 -2.05
C PHE A 271 -4.01 -21.05 -2.56
N ASP A 272 -3.70 -19.76 -2.47
CA ASP A 272 -4.52 -18.69 -3.01
C ASP A 272 -4.46 -18.64 -4.54
N ASP A 273 -5.49 -18.09 -5.16
CA ASP A 273 -5.61 -17.84 -6.61
C ASP A 273 -5.34 -19.05 -7.52
N ILE A 274 -5.72 -20.23 -7.06
CA ILE A 274 -5.60 -21.49 -7.81
C ILE A 274 -6.97 -22.09 -8.16
N SER A 275 -6.97 -23.05 -9.05
CA SER A 275 -8.15 -23.85 -9.43
C SER A 275 -7.83 -25.34 -9.55
N GLY A 276 -8.84 -26.18 -9.67
CA GLY A 276 -8.68 -27.60 -9.92
C GLY A 276 -8.27 -28.42 -8.69
N GLU A 277 -7.41 -29.43 -8.88
CA GLU A 277 -7.04 -30.39 -7.85
C GLU A 277 -6.34 -29.80 -6.64
N GLY A 278 -5.61 -28.67 -6.82
CA GLY A 278 -4.91 -27.98 -5.73
C GLY A 278 -5.84 -27.38 -4.67
N THR A 279 -7.13 -27.18 -4.97
CA THR A 279 -8.10 -26.52 -4.10
C THR A 279 -8.75 -27.41 -3.04
N LYS A 280 -8.39 -28.69 -2.95
CA LYS A 280 -9.02 -29.66 -2.03
C LYS A 280 -8.55 -29.48 -0.59
N ALA A 281 -9.44 -29.02 0.28
CA ALA A 281 -9.14 -28.73 1.68
C ALA A 281 -8.55 -29.91 2.48
N ASP A 282 -9.07 -31.12 2.25
CA ASP A 282 -8.59 -32.34 2.90
C ASP A 282 -7.15 -32.69 2.47
N LYS A 283 -6.83 -32.49 1.18
CA LYS A 283 -5.48 -32.70 0.65
C LYS A 283 -4.50 -31.64 1.11
N GLN A 284 -4.93 -30.39 1.17
CA GLN A 284 -4.12 -29.30 1.74
C GLN A 284 -3.83 -29.58 3.22
N ALA A 285 -4.85 -29.96 4.03
CA ALA A 285 -4.66 -30.29 5.42
C ALA A 285 -3.73 -31.52 5.61
N GLU A 286 -3.88 -32.56 4.83
CA GLU A 286 -3.03 -33.77 4.86
C GLU A 286 -1.56 -33.41 4.59
N LEU A 287 -1.30 -32.61 3.54
CA LEU A 287 0.06 -32.18 3.17
C LEU A 287 0.70 -31.32 4.27
N LEU A 288 -0.04 -30.32 4.76
CA LEU A 288 0.49 -29.39 5.77
C LEU A 288 0.74 -30.08 7.10
N ASN A 289 -0.15 -31.00 7.52
CA ASN A 289 0.09 -31.82 8.69
C ASN A 289 1.33 -32.73 8.51
N TYR A 290 1.51 -33.30 7.32
CA TYR A 290 2.71 -34.08 7.00
C TYR A 290 3.98 -33.23 7.13
N ILE A 291 4.01 -32.00 6.61
CA ILE A 291 5.15 -31.09 6.75
C ILE A 291 5.36 -30.69 8.21
N ASP A 292 4.29 -30.38 8.93
CA ASP A 292 4.36 -30.05 10.37
C ASP A 292 5.00 -31.18 11.17
N GLU A 293 4.60 -32.45 10.93
CA GLU A 293 5.12 -33.61 11.64
C GLU A 293 6.53 -34.01 11.22
N GLN A 294 6.84 -33.98 9.89
CA GLN A 294 8.10 -34.49 9.38
C GLN A 294 9.22 -33.44 9.37
N PHE A 295 8.89 -32.16 9.41
CA PHE A 295 9.85 -31.08 9.35
C PHE A 295 9.77 -30.12 10.53
N VAL A 296 8.63 -29.47 10.76
CA VAL A 296 8.52 -28.40 11.78
C VAL A 296 8.77 -28.94 13.17
N LYS A 297 8.09 -30.01 13.58
CA LYS A 297 8.24 -30.62 14.91
C LYS A 297 9.56 -31.33 15.12
N VAL A 298 10.21 -31.74 14.04
CA VAL A 298 11.54 -32.35 14.08
C VAL A 298 12.63 -31.31 14.32
N LYS A 299 12.50 -30.12 13.71
CA LYS A 299 13.42 -29.00 13.85
C LYS A 299 12.98 -28.12 15.04
N LYS A 300 13.71 -28.16 16.15
CA LYS A 300 13.32 -27.46 17.40
C LYS A 300 13.31 -25.92 17.30
N ASP A 301 13.91 -25.36 16.26
CA ASP A 301 14.11 -23.93 16.03
C ASP A 301 13.26 -23.40 14.86
N VAL A 302 12.32 -24.19 14.33
CA VAL A 302 11.39 -23.77 13.29
C VAL A 302 10.05 -23.35 13.91
N THR A 303 9.54 -22.18 13.49
CA THR A 303 8.23 -21.67 13.95
C THR A 303 7.07 -22.47 13.35
N PRO A 304 5.86 -22.39 13.93
CA PRO A 304 4.66 -22.98 13.32
C PRO A 304 4.44 -22.50 11.89
N LEU A 305 3.91 -23.39 11.04
CA LEU A 305 3.60 -23.09 9.65
C LEU A 305 2.51 -22.02 9.54
N ILE A 306 2.57 -21.27 8.45
CA ILE A 306 1.50 -20.37 8.02
C ILE A 306 0.95 -20.91 6.69
N MET A 307 -0.37 -20.95 6.51
CA MET A 307 -0.98 -21.27 5.23
C MET A 307 -1.88 -20.14 4.74
N CYS A 308 -1.88 -19.86 3.44
CA CYS A 308 -2.93 -19.11 2.79
C CYS A 308 -3.90 -20.10 2.14
N PRO A 309 -5.18 -20.16 2.54
CA PRO A 309 -6.14 -21.10 1.98
C PRO A 309 -6.63 -20.65 0.61
N THR A 310 -7.23 -21.52 -0.18
CA THR A 310 -7.85 -21.16 -1.46
C THR A 310 -9.07 -20.26 -1.23
N GLU A 311 -9.89 -20.55 -0.23
CA GLU A 311 -10.99 -19.67 0.17
C GLU A 311 -10.55 -18.70 1.25
N TYR A 312 -9.69 -17.73 0.91
CA TYR A 312 -9.04 -16.82 1.84
C TYR A 312 -9.86 -15.55 2.18
N ASN A 313 -11.05 -15.39 1.60
CA ASN A 313 -11.98 -14.32 1.92
C ASN A 313 -13.43 -14.82 1.87
N LYS A 314 -14.36 -14.09 2.48
CA LYS A 314 -15.74 -14.52 2.56
C LYS A 314 -16.45 -14.57 1.20
N SER A 315 -16.21 -13.58 0.33
CA SER A 315 -16.90 -13.51 -0.95
C SER A 315 -16.61 -14.71 -1.86
N TRP A 316 -15.47 -15.37 -1.65
CA TRP A 316 -15.05 -16.59 -2.37
C TRP A 316 -15.34 -17.88 -1.59
N SER A 317 -15.78 -17.76 -0.34
CA SER A 317 -16.01 -18.93 0.51
C SER A 317 -17.34 -19.60 0.23
N ASN A 318 -17.30 -20.91 0.00
CA ASN A 318 -18.48 -21.77 -0.04
C ASN A 318 -18.66 -22.48 1.31
N VAL A 319 -19.34 -21.82 2.25
CA VAL A 319 -19.56 -22.36 3.60
C VAL A 319 -20.25 -23.73 3.57
N LYS A 320 -21.23 -23.94 2.66
CA LYS A 320 -21.94 -25.23 2.49
C LYS A 320 -21.01 -26.32 1.93
N GLY A 321 -20.03 -25.94 1.14
CA GLY A 321 -18.99 -26.85 0.64
C GLY A 321 -18.02 -27.32 1.69
N GLY A 322 -17.94 -26.61 2.84
CA GLY A 322 -17.21 -27.04 4.02
C GLY A 322 -15.69 -26.90 3.92
N TYR A 323 -15.16 -26.12 2.98
CA TYR A 323 -13.71 -25.96 2.81
C TYR A 323 -13.04 -25.43 4.07
N LEU A 324 -13.48 -24.29 4.60
CA LEU A 324 -12.91 -23.67 5.80
C LEU A 324 -13.09 -24.52 7.06
N THR A 325 -14.27 -25.14 7.24
CA THR A 325 -14.53 -26.05 8.37
C THR A 325 -13.69 -27.33 8.30
N THR A 326 -13.40 -27.82 7.09
CA THR A 326 -12.48 -28.94 6.89
C THR A 326 -11.07 -28.58 7.34
N LEU A 327 -10.56 -27.41 6.97
CA LEU A 327 -9.27 -26.91 7.47
C LEU A 327 -9.29 -26.74 8.99
N GLY A 328 -10.36 -26.14 9.54
CA GLY A 328 -10.51 -25.93 10.97
C GLY A 328 -10.43 -27.23 11.79
N THR A 329 -11.03 -28.32 11.28
CA THR A 329 -11.12 -29.61 11.98
C THR A 329 -9.96 -30.55 11.71
N LYS A 330 -9.38 -30.52 10.50
CA LYS A 330 -8.35 -31.51 10.09
C LYS A 330 -6.93 -31.00 10.19
N LEU A 331 -6.72 -29.67 10.10
CA LEU A 331 -5.38 -29.10 10.15
C LEU A 331 -4.88 -29.03 11.59
N ASN A 332 -3.62 -29.40 11.82
CA ASN A 332 -2.98 -29.28 13.13
C ASN A 332 -3.17 -27.87 13.70
N SER A 333 -3.53 -27.79 14.97
CA SER A 333 -3.92 -26.53 15.64
C SER A 333 -2.77 -25.51 15.73
N SER A 334 -1.51 -25.95 15.60
CA SER A 334 -0.33 -25.10 15.54
C SER A 334 -0.22 -24.28 14.25
N ILE A 335 -0.83 -24.74 13.15
CA ILE A 335 -0.69 -24.13 11.82
C ILE A 335 -1.62 -22.92 11.72
N HIS A 336 -1.06 -21.74 11.38
CA HIS A 336 -1.82 -20.52 11.19
C HIS A 336 -2.53 -20.52 9.82
N ILE A 337 -3.77 -20.00 9.78
CA ILE A 337 -4.58 -19.89 8.57
C ILE A 337 -4.79 -18.42 8.25
N MET A 338 -4.38 -17.98 7.05
CA MET A 338 -4.50 -16.59 6.62
C MET A 338 -5.93 -16.24 6.18
N TRP A 339 -6.27 -14.95 6.31
CA TRP A 339 -7.59 -14.41 5.99
C TRP A 339 -7.48 -12.96 5.54
N THR A 340 -8.17 -12.58 4.43
CA THR A 340 -8.16 -11.21 3.90
C THR A 340 -9.44 -10.41 4.18
N GLY A 341 -10.42 -10.99 4.88
CA GLY A 341 -11.65 -10.31 5.28
C GLY A 341 -12.88 -10.67 4.44
N ASP A 342 -13.81 -9.72 4.33
CA ASP A 342 -15.07 -9.90 3.58
C ASP A 342 -14.83 -10.16 2.09
N ARG A 343 -13.81 -9.52 1.53
CA ARG A 343 -13.38 -9.60 0.12
C ARG A 343 -11.86 -9.72 0.04
N VAL A 344 -11.36 -9.84 -1.18
CA VAL A 344 -9.91 -9.79 -1.44
C VAL A 344 -9.31 -8.50 -0.86
N ILE A 345 -9.94 -7.36 -1.13
CA ILE A 345 -9.54 -6.06 -0.57
C ILE A 345 -10.63 -5.60 0.40
N ALA A 346 -10.37 -5.70 1.69
CA ALA A 346 -11.31 -5.34 2.75
C ALA A 346 -10.58 -4.94 4.03
N ASP A 347 -11.24 -4.13 4.86
CA ASP A 347 -10.80 -3.83 6.22
C ASP A 347 -11.28 -4.92 7.19
N MET A 348 -10.58 -5.08 8.32
CA MET A 348 -10.88 -6.08 9.33
C MET A 348 -11.82 -5.51 10.38
N TYR A 349 -12.84 -6.29 10.75
CA TYR A 349 -13.79 -5.92 11.79
C TYR A 349 -14.15 -7.13 12.66
N GLU A 350 -14.63 -6.85 13.87
CA GLU A 350 -14.89 -7.87 14.90
C GLU A 350 -15.90 -8.92 14.47
N GLY A 351 -17.04 -8.51 13.96
CA GLY A 351 -18.26 -9.20 13.49
C GLY A 351 -18.31 -10.72 13.48
N ASP A 352 -19.45 -11.25 13.89
CA ASP A 352 -19.74 -12.69 13.91
C ASP A 352 -20.72 -13.14 12.82
N THR A 353 -21.21 -12.18 12.01
CA THR A 353 -22.31 -12.35 11.08
C THR A 353 -21.92 -12.30 9.62
N GLU A 354 -22.87 -12.12 8.75
CA GLU A 354 -22.88 -12.24 7.30
C GLU A 354 -21.75 -11.51 6.53
N LYS A 355 -20.98 -10.65 7.18
CA LYS A 355 -19.91 -9.87 6.55
C LYS A 355 -18.50 -10.47 6.64
N GLY A 356 -18.30 -11.65 7.26
CA GLY A 356 -17.00 -12.31 7.27
C GLY A 356 -15.96 -11.70 8.22
N GLY A 357 -16.40 -11.09 9.32
CA GLY A 357 -15.54 -10.53 10.36
C GLY A 357 -14.70 -11.58 11.09
N MET A 358 -13.81 -11.13 11.99
CA MET A 358 -12.83 -11.98 12.65
C MET A 358 -13.49 -13.11 13.50
N LYS A 359 -14.58 -12.83 14.21
CA LYS A 359 -15.32 -13.85 14.94
C LYS A 359 -15.94 -14.90 14.04
N TRP A 360 -16.46 -14.49 12.89
CA TRP A 360 -17.05 -15.39 11.91
C TRP A 360 -16.03 -16.39 11.37
N ILE A 361 -14.87 -15.92 10.90
CA ILE A 361 -13.83 -16.81 10.36
C ILE A 361 -13.24 -17.70 11.46
N ASN A 362 -12.96 -17.15 12.64
CA ASN A 362 -12.38 -17.91 13.76
C ASN A 362 -13.28 -19.08 14.19
N ASN A 363 -14.61 -18.91 14.14
CA ASN A 363 -15.55 -20.00 14.39
C ASN A 363 -15.45 -21.12 13.35
N LEU A 364 -15.25 -20.80 12.07
CA LEU A 364 -15.12 -21.78 11.00
C LEU A 364 -13.80 -22.54 11.06
N ILE A 365 -12.70 -21.82 11.25
CA ILE A 365 -11.36 -22.41 11.27
C ILE A 365 -10.90 -22.88 12.66
N GLN A 366 -11.72 -22.66 13.71
CA GLN A 366 -11.51 -23.09 15.10
C GLN A 366 -10.19 -22.58 15.73
N ARG A 367 -9.74 -21.41 15.31
CA ARG A 367 -8.54 -20.72 15.81
C ARG A 367 -8.54 -19.25 15.41
N PRO A 368 -7.74 -18.37 16.06
CA PRO A 368 -7.55 -17.01 15.59
C PRO A 368 -6.93 -17.00 14.18
N ALA A 369 -7.54 -16.27 13.25
CA ALA A 369 -7.04 -16.15 11.90
C ALA A 369 -5.75 -15.31 11.86
N TYR A 370 -4.89 -15.61 10.89
CA TYR A 370 -3.70 -14.82 10.59
C TYR A 370 -4.08 -13.81 9.49
N VAL A 371 -4.15 -12.51 9.82
CA VAL A 371 -4.63 -11.51 8.87
C VAL A 371 -3.58 -11.24 7.80
N TRP A 372 -3.99 -11.36 6.53
CA TRP A 372 -3.33 -10.81 5.36
C TRP A 372 -4.14 -9.61 4.88
N TRP A 373 -3.74 -8.41 5.30
CA TRP A 373 -4.46 -7.20 4.92
C TRP A 373 -3.96 -6.65 3.59
N ASN A 374 -4.82 -6.59 2.60
CA ASN A 374 -4.51 -6.10 1.26
C ASN A 374 -4.59 -4.56 1.20
N PHE A 375 -3.67 -3.88 1.89
CA PHE A 375 -3.41 -2.46 1.90
C PHE A 375 -1.92 -2.23 2.23
N PRO A 376 -1.15 -1.40 1.53
CA PRO A 376 -1.54 -0.53 0.41
C PRO A 376 -1.36 -1.17 -0.97
N VAL A 377 -1.51 -2.49 -1.10
CA VAL A 377 -1.38 -3.14 -2.41
C VAL A 377 -2.18 -2.40 -3.49
N SER A 378 -1.56 -2.22 -4.63
CA SER A 378 -2.13 -1.48 -5.77
C SER A 378 -1.98 -2.22 -7.11
N ASP A 379 -1.74 -3.53 -7.07
CA ASP A 379 -1.53 -4.35 -8.27
C ASP A 379 -2.77 -4.43 -9.18
N TYR A 380 -3.93 -4.10 -8.65
CA TYR A 380 -5.19 -3.95 -9.38
C TYR A 380 -5.44 -2.50 -9.88
N VAL A 381 -4.63 -1.50 -9.47
CA VAL A 381 -4.65 -0.10 -9.95
C VAL A 381 -3.24 0.48 -9.90
N ARG A 382 -2.39 0.08 -10.83
CA ARG A 382 -0.93 0.38 -10.80
C ARG A 382 -0.55 1.78 -11.23
N ASP A 383 -1.47 2.57 -11.77
CA ASP A 383 -1.22 3.95 -12.20
C ASP A 383 -1.33 4.98 -11.06
N HIS A 384 -1.67 4.54 -9.84
CA HIS A 384 -1.75 5.37 -8.63
C HIS A 384 -0.76 4.90 -7.56
N LEU A 385 -0.34 5.83 -6.70
CA LEU A 385 0.27 5.52 -5.40
C LEU A 385 -0.80 5.59 -4.31
N LEU A 386 -0.70 4.69 -3.33
CA LEU A 386 -1.61 4.65 -2.18
C LEU A 386 -0.80 4.97 -0.91
N MET A 387 -0.66 6.27 -0.62
CA MET A 387 0.23 6.80 0.43
C MET A 387 -0.54 7.40 1.62
N GLY A 388 -1.84 7.14 1.70
CA GLY A 388 -2.69 7.64 2.77
C GLY A 388 -2.51 6.91 4.11
N PRO A 389 -3.18 7.40 5.17
CA PRO A 389 -3.12 6.80 6.51
C PRO A 389 -3.75 5.40 6.56
N VAL A 390 -3.29 4.61 7.51
CA VAL A 390 -3.87 3.29 7.85
C VAL A 390 -5.10 3.50 8.74
N TYR A 391 -6.30 3.19 8.24
CA TYR A 391 -7.57 3.24 8.97
C TYR A 391 -8.56 2.23 8.40
N GLY A 392 -9.74 2.10 9.00
CA GLY A 392 -10.81 1.23 8.54
C GLY A 392 -10.89 -0.10 9.28
N ASN A 393 -9.77 -0.63 9.78
CA ASN A 393 -9.78 -1.80 10.66
C ASN A 393 -10.35 -1.42 12.03
N ASP A 394 -11.16 -2.30 12.61
CA ASP A 394 -11.65 -2.13 13.98
C ASP A 394 -10.47 -2.09 14.96
N LEU A 395 -10.64 -1.36 16.05
CA LEU A 395 -9.75 -1.38 17.20
C LEU A 395 -10.19 -2.49 18.19
N HIS A 396 -9.29 -2.87 19.10
CA HIS A 396 -9.54 -3.89 20.16
C HIS A 396 -9.85 -5.30 19.65
N ILE A 397 -9.39 -5.64 18.44
CA ILE A 397 -9.54 -6.99 17.85
C ILE A 397 -8.25 -7.80 17.82
N ALA A 398 -7.18 -7.32 18.45
CA ALA A 398 -5.87 -7.99 18.48
C ALA A 398 -5.96 -9.43 19.03
N ASN A 399 -6.81 -9.67 20.01
CA ASN A 399 -7.04 -11.00 20.61
C ASN A 399 -7.79 -11.98 19.68
N LEU A 400 -8.36 -11.50 18.58
CA LEU A 400 -9.06 -12.32 17.59
C LEU A 400 -8.14 -12.76 16.44
N MET A 401 -6.89 -12.32 16.41
CA MET A 401 -5.94 -12.66 15.36
C MET A 401 -4.66 -13.28 15.90
N SER A 402 -4.09 -14.23 15.17
CA SER A 402 -2.79 -14.82 15.50
C SER A 402 -1.62 -14.04 14.91
N GLY A 403 -1.88 -13.17 13.94
CA GLY A 403 -0.92 -12.29 13.30
C GLY A 403 -1.60 -11.28 12.37
N PHE A 404 -0.90 -10.21 12.04
CA PHE A 404 -1.35 -9.17 11.13
C PHE A 404 -0.20 -8.74 10.20
N VAL A 405 -0.30 -9.09 8.92
CA VAL A 405 0.64 -8.66 7.90
C VAL A 405 -0.05 -7.87 6.81
N THR A 406 0.62 -6.84 6.33
CA THR A 406 0.13 -6.00 5.24
C THR A 406 0.74 -6.42 3.91
N ASN A 407 -0.06 -6.42 2.84
CA ASN A 407 0.41 -6.61 1.47
C ASN A 407 0.68 -5.24 0.85
N PRO A 408 1.94 -4.91 0.49
CA PRO A 408 2.34 -3.59 0.05
C PRO A 408 2.12 -3.38 -1.46
N MET A 409 2.40 -2.15 -1.92
CA MET A 409 2.55 -1.86 -3.35
C MET A 409 3.82 -2.51 -3.92
N GLU A 410 3.90 -2.69 -5.25
CA GLU A 410 5.17 -2.96 -5.95
C GLU A 410 6.19 -1.82 -5.78
N HIS A 411 5.72 -0.64 -5.39
CA HIS A 411 6.49 0.54 -5.02
C HIS A 411 6.96 0.42 -3.56
N ALA A 412 8.16 -0.12 -3.37
CA ALA A 412 8.68 -0.48 -2.06
C ALA A 412 8.76 0.71 -1.10
N GLU A 413 9.43 1.78 -1.53
CA GLU A 413 9.70 2.92 -0.66
C GLU A 413 8.41 3.72 -0.35
N SER A 414 7.52 3.88 -1.31
CA SER A 414 6.22 4.53 -1.12
C SER A 414 5.30 3.75 -0.18
N SER A 415 5.50 2.44 -0.04
CA SER A 415 4.77 1.59 0.90
C SER A 415 5.14 1.82 2.37
N LEU A 416 6.30 2.43 2.66
CA LEU A 416 6.80 2.61 4.02
C LEU A 416 5.85 3.41 4.92
N LEU A 417 5.07 4.36 4.36
CA LEU A 417 4.10 5.14 5.13
C LEU A 417 2.99 4.25 5.71
N ALA A 418 2.44 3.37 4.89
CA ALA A 418 1.41 2.43 5.32
C ALA A 418 1.99 1.34 6.24
N ILE A 419 3.19 0.83 5.95
CA ILE A 419 3.87 -0.17 6.76
C ILE A 419 4.12 0.35 8.18
N TYR A 420 4.54 1.61 8.33
CA TYR A 420 4.67 2.26 9.63
C TYR A 420 3.33 2.36 10.37
N GLY A 421 2.26 2.74 9.67
CA GLY A 421 0.91 2.78 10.24
C GLY A 421 0.46 1.41 10.75
N VAL A 422 0.76 0.34 10.00
CA VAL A 422 0.48 -1.05 10.41
C VAL A 422 1.30 -1.45 11.63
N ALA A 423 2.58 -1.06 11.72
CA ALA A 423 3.39 -1.30 12.90
C ALA A 423 2.75 -0.68 14.15
N SER A 424 2.29 0.56 14.05
CA SER A 424 1.62 1.27 15.16
C SER A 424 0.26 0.64 15.51
N TYR A 425 -0.57 0.30 14.52
CA TYR A 425 -1.86 -0.35 14.71
C TYR A 425 -1.73 -1.72 15.41
N ALA A 426 -0.81 -2.56 14.94
CA ALA A 426 -0.65 -3.91 15.47
C ALA A 426 0.09 -3.95 16.82
N TRP A 427 0.75 -2.87 17.21
CA TRP A 427 1.45 -2.76 18.49
C TRP A 427 0.52 -2.45 19.65
N ASN A 428 -0.30 -1.38 19.53
CA ASN A 428 -1.17 -0.91 20.60
C ASN A 428 -2.44 -0.29 20.00
N GLN A 429 -3.49 -1.10 19.87
CA GLN A 429 -4.78 -0.68 19.28
C GLN A 429 -5.56 0.28 20.19
N ASP A 430 -5.36 0.20 21.52
CA ASP A 430 -6.12 1.00 22.48
C ASP A 430 -5.90 2.52 22.31
N VAL A 431 -4.73 2.90 21.85
CA VAL A 431 -4.35 4.32 21.67
C VAL A 431 -3.95 4.66 20.23
N TYR A 432 -4.27 3.77 19.28
CA TYR A 432 -3.92 3.99 17.88
C TYR A 432 -4.66 5.19 17.28
N ASP A 433 -3.89 6.14 16.75
CA ASP A 433 -4.36 7.29 15.95
C ASP A 433 -3.75 7.22 14.56
N SER A 434 -4.60 6.98 13.57
CA SER A 434 -4.18 6.80 12.17
C SER A 434 -3.51 8.05 11.58
N GLN A 435 -4.00 9.25 11.93
CA GLN A 435 -3.48 10.50 11.42
C GLN A 435 -2.14 10.86 12.08
N LYS A 436 -2.01 10.59 13.40
CA LYS A 436 -0.73 10.76 14.09
C LYS A 436 0.31 9.78 13.54
N ALA A 437 -0.01 8.51 13.46
CA ALA A 437 0.89 7.46 12.93
C ALA A 437 1.35 7.79 11.50
N TRP A 438 0.46 8.30 10.65
CA TRP A 438 0.79 8.70 9.28
C TRP A 438 1.75 9.90 9.23
N ARG A 439 1.53 10.94 10.03
CA ARG A 439 2.47 12.08 10.10
C ARG A 439 3.82 11.70 10.68
N ASP A 440 3.85 10.78 11.64
CA ASP A 440 5.10 10.26 12.19
C ASP A 440 5.85 9.37 11.19
N ALA A 441 5.11 8.59 10.37
CA ALA A 441 5.66 7.85 9.24
C ALA A 441 6.37 8.79 8.24
N ILE A 442 5.71 9.87 7.85
CA ILE A 442 6.25 10.89 6.93
C ILE A 442 7.56 11.48 7.48
N LYS A 443 7.57 11.88 8.75
CA LYS A 443 8.77 12.41 9.42
C LYS A 443 9.88 11.36 9.53
N THR A 444 9.53 10.09 9.69
CA THR A 444 10.50 9.00 9.78
C THR A 444 11.12 8.66 8.43
N VAL A 445 10.31 8.67 7.37
CA VAL A 445 10.73 8.27 6.02
C VAL A 445 11.52 9.37 5.31
N LEU A 446 11.16 10.66 5.53
CA LEU A 446 11.80 11.80 4.90
C LEU A 446 11.80 13.03 5.83
N PRO A 447 12.60 13.06 6.92
CA PRO A 447 12.60 14.14 7.91
C PRO A 447 12.89 15.53 7.31
N SER A 448 13.82 15.63 6.36
CA SER A 448 14.26 16.90 5.76
C SER A 448 13.22 17.58 4.87
N ALA A 449 12.21 16.84 4.40
CA ALA A 449 11.13 17.33 3.55
C ALA A 449 9.78 16.72 3.94
N ALA A 450 9.54 16.57 5.24
CA ALA A 450 8.33 15.93 5.75
C ALA A 450 7.05 16.70 5.37
N HIS A 451 7.11 18.02 5.37
CA HIS A 451 5.98 18.86 4.99
C HIS A 451 5.60 18.67 3.50
N GLU A 452 6.59 18.63 2.65
CA GLU A 452 6.39 18.45 1.20
C GLU A 452 5.90 17.03 0.88
N LEU A 453 6.41 16.04 1.60
CA LEU A 453 5.93 14.66 1.47
C LEU A 453 4.48 14.52 1.97
N GLU A 454 4.08 15.24 3.03
CA GLU A 454 2.71 15.28 3.52
C GLU A 454 1.76 15.87 2.47
N ILE A 455 2.16 16.99 1.82
CA ILE A 455 1.38 17.58 0.73
C ILE A 455 1.20 16.57 -0.40
N PHE A 456 2.28 15.94 -0.86
CA PHE A 456 2.23 14.96 -1.94
C PHE A 456 1.35 13.75 -1.57
N ALA A 457 1.55 13.15 -0.40
CA ALA A 457 0.83 11.97 0.06
C ALA A 457 -0.67 12.24 0.28
N THR A 458 -1.04 13.45 0.74
CA THR A 458 -2.45 13.87 0.90
C THR A 458 -3.24 13.79 -0.42
N HIS A 459 -2.57 14.02 -1.54
CA HIS A 459 -3.17 14.00 -2.87
C HIS A 459 -2.88 12.71 -3.67
N ASN A 460 -2.34 11.68 -3.01
CA ASN A 460 -2.05 10.36 -3.56
C ASN A 460 -2.47 9.27 -2.56
N ALA A 461 -3.72 9.32 -2.11
CA ALA A 461 -4.25 8.48 -1.04
C ALA A 461 -5.46 7.63 -1.43
N ASP A 462 -5.93 7.72 -2.69
CA ASP A 462 -7.02 6.90 -3.23
C ASP A 462 -6.64 6.36 -4.62
N LEU A 463 -7.09 5.16 -4.92
CA LEU A 463 -6.81 4.47 -6.19
C LEU A 463 -7.83 4.76 -7.30
N GLY A 464 -8.78 5.65 -7.07
CA GLY A 464 -9.86 5.90 -8.01
C GLY A 464 -10.87 4.75 -8.07
N ALA A 465 -11.77 4.82 -9.05
CA ALA A 465 -12.73 3.75 -9.31
C ALA A 465 -11.99 2.47 -9.76
N ASN A 466 -12.30 1.34 -9.13
CA ASN A 466 -11.63 0.07 -9.38
C ASN A 466 -12.58 -1.12 -9.19
N GLY A 467 -12.17 -2.31 -9.64
CA GLY A 467 -12.99 -3.51 -9.62
C GLY A 467 -13.38 -4.02 -8.23
N HIS A 468 -12.60 -3.68 -7.19
CA HIS A 468 -12.92 -4.05 -5.80
C HIS A 468 -13.87 -3.08 -5.11
N GLY A 469 -14.10 -1.90 -5.68
CA GLY A 469 -14.88 -0.84 -5.04
C GLY A 469 -14.26 -0.27 -3.76
N TYR A 470 -12.99 -0.58 -3.49
CA TYR A 470 -12.27 -0.13 -2.32
C TYR A 470 -11.80 1.32 -2.52
N ARG A 471 -12.22 2.21 -1.62
CA ARG A 471 -11.99 3.64 -1.72
C ARG A 471 -11.43 4.19 -0.43
N ARG A 472 -10.55 5.18 -0.55
CA ARG A 472 -9.97 5.93 0.56
C ARG A 472 -10.23 7.43 0.41
N GLU A 473 -10.05 8.19 1.47
CA GLU A 473 -10.13 9.64 1.41
C GLU A 473 -8.84 10.22 0.81
N GLU A 474 -9.01 11.08 -0.16
CA GLU A 474 -7.93 11.86 -0.77
C GLU A 474 -8.31 13.33 -0.75
N SER A 475 -7.35 14.19 -0.41
CA SER A 475 -7.59 15.64 -0.37
C SER A 475 -8.78 16.04 0.53
N ALA A 476 -9.03 15.32 1.61
CA ALA A 476 -10.25 15.44 2.42
C ALA A 476 -10.49 16.87 2.94
N ALA A 477 -9.45 17.56 3.39
CA ALA A 477 -9.56 18.96 3.87
C ALA A 477 -9.92 19.95 2.74
N LEU A 478 -9.56 19.63 1.49
CA LEU A 478 -9.86 20.47 0.33
C LEU A 478 -11.28 20.25 -0.21
N LYS A 479 -11.83 19.05 -0.04
CA LYS A 479 -13.10 18.62 -0.62
C LYS A 479 -14.24 19.63 -0.36
N PRO A 480 -14.53 20.07 0.88
CA PRO A 480 -15.62 21.01 1.14
C PRO A 480 -15.40 22.40 0.51
N ILE A 481 -14.14 22.81 0.32
CA ILE A 481 -13.78 24.05 -0.36
C ILE A 481 -14.05 23.92 -1.87
N ALA A 482 -13.63 22.81 -2.46
CA ALA A 482 -13.85 22.49 -3.87
C ALA A 482 -15.35 22.41 -4.21
N GLU A 483 -16.15 21.77 -3.34
CA GLU A 483 -17.59 21.63 -3.51
C GLU A 483 -18.31 22.99 -3.44
N ARG A 484 -17.96 23.87 -2.48
CA ARG A 484 -18.53 25.23 -2.40
C ARG A 484 -18.17 26.05 -3.63
N PHE A 485 -16.88 26.04 -4.03
CA PHE A 485 -16.43 26.76 -5.22
C PHE A 485 -17.20 26.29 -6.46
N LEU A 486 -17.29 24.99 -6.68
CA LEU A 486 -18.02 24.43 -7.84
C LEU A 486 -19.50 24.78 -7.80
N ASN A 487 -20.16 24.69 -6.65
CA ASN A 487 -21.58 25.00 -6.55
C ASN A 487 -21.87 26.44 -6.95
N GLU A 488 -21.08 27.42 -6.50
CA GLU A 488 -21.24 28.82 -6.87
C GLU A 488 -20.89 29.04 -8.35
N TYR A 489 -19.77 28.47 -8.82
CA TYR A 489 -19.29 28.72 -10.19
C TYR A 489 -20.17 28.07 -11.26
N LEU A 490 -20.65 26.84 -11.03
CA LEU A 490 -21.49 26.14 -12.01
C LEU A 490 -22.92 26.70 -12.09
N ASN A 491 -23.49 27.17 -10.97
CA ASN A 491 -24.89 27.55 -10.89
C ASN A 491 -25.13 29.07 -10.95
N LYS A 492 -24.14 29.88 -10.57
CA LYS A 492 -24.30 31.35 -10.47
C LYS A 492 -23.27 32.14 -11.28
N ASP A 493 -22.35 31.46 -11.97
CA ASP A 493 -21.24 32.05 -12.72
C ASP A 493 -20.32 32.95 -11.87
N THR A 494 -20.31 32.73 -10.55
CA THR A 494 -19.50 33.46 -9.55
C THR A 494 -18.75 32.47 -8.68
N TYR A 495 -17.80 32.94 -7.88
CA TYR A 495 -17.11 32.10 -6.91
C TYR A 495 -16.71 32.87 -5.66
N PRO A 496 -16.67 32.20 -4.47
CA PRO A 496 -16.19 32.81 -3.24
C PRO A 496 -14.69 33.11 -3.33
N MET A 497 -14.28 34.36 -3.19
CA MET A 497 -12.88 34.77 -3.28
C MET A 497 -11.99 34.04 -2.26
N LYS A 498 -12.51 33.75 -1.04
CA LYS A 498 -11.80 32.97 -0.03
C LYS A 498 -11.43 31.56 -0.54
N ASP A 499 -12.37 30.89 -1.20
CA ASP A 499 -12.15 29.55 -1.73
C ASP A 499 -11.20 29.60 -2.95
N PHE A 500 -11.32 30.61 -3.81
CA PHE A 500 -10.38 30.87 -4.90
C PHE A 500 -8.93 31.01 -4.40
N LEU A 501 -8.71 31.81 -3.36
CA LEU A 501 -7.39 32.00 -2.78
C LEU A 501 -6.86 30.70 -2.14
N LYS A 502 -7.70 29.94 -1.47
CA LYS A 502 -7.30 28.68 -0.85
C LYS A 502 -6.97 27.60 -1.88
N LEU A 503 -7.72 27.53 -2.98
CA LEU A 503 -7.42 26.64 -4.10
C LEU A 503 -6.09 27.05 -4.77
N THR A 504 -5.88 28.35 -4.99
CA THR A 504 -4.62 28.87 -5.56
C THR A 504 -3.43 28.54 -4.68
N GLU A 505 -3.55 28.73 -3.36
CA GLU A 505 -2.53 28.33 -2.37
C GLU A 505 -2.22 26.83 -2.49
N THR A 506 -3.25 25.98 -2.48
CA THR A 506 -3.09 24.52 -2.59
C THR A 506 -2.35 24.13 -3.87
N PHE A 507 -2.76 24.66 -5.01
CA PHE A 507 -2.11 24.35 -6.29
C PHE A 507 -0.67 24.86 -6.39
N THR A 508 -0.36 25.97 -5.72
CA THR A 508 1.00 26.49 -5.61
C THR A 508 1.87 25.58 -4.74
N LEU A 509 1.36 25.18 -3.56
CA LEU A 509 2.06 24.25 -2.66
C LEU A 509 2.31 22.89 -3.31
N MET A 510 1.40 22.39 -4.14
CA MET A 510 1.63 21.15 -4.92
C MET A 510 2.85 21.26 -5.83
N GLN A 511 3.04 22.42 -6.49
CA GLN A 511 4.18 22.66 -7.37
C GLN A 511 5.47 22.76 -6.56
N GLU A 512 5.49 23.55 -5.50
CA GLU A 512 6.64 23.77 -4.63
C GLU A 512 7.08 22.46 -3.96
N ALA A 513 6.13 21.69 -3.42
CA ALA A 513 6.40 20.40 -2.81
C ALA A 513 7.06 19.42 -3.80
N ALA A 514 6.52 19.32 -5.02
CA ALA A 514 7.11 18.46 -6.04
C ALA A 514 8.54 18.90 -6.41
N ASP A 515 8.81 20.20 -6.54
CA ASP A 515 10.15 20.72 -6.87
C ASP A 515 11.15 20.43 -5.75
N ILE A 516 10.78 20.61 -4.49
CA ILE A 516 11.63 20.32 -3.33
C ILE A 516 11.91 18.82 -3.23
N LEU A 517 10.88 17.97 -3.37
CA LEU A 517 11.02 16.53 -3.30
C LEU A 517 11.92 16.00 -4.43
N MET A 518 11.77 16.49 -5.66
CA MET A 518 12.56 16.00 -6.82
C MET A 518 14.07 16.24 -6.67
N VAL A 519 14.50 17.19 -5.85
CA VAL A 519 15.93 17.47 -5.62
C VAL A 519 16.42 16.96 -4.25
N ASN A 520 15.55 16.32 -3.47
CA ASN A 520 15.93 15.77 -2.17
C ASN A 520 16.87 14.58 -2.32
N THR A 521 17.93 14.54 -1.50
CA THR A 521 18.96 13.49 -1.55
C THR A 521 19.00 12.62 -0.30
N GLU A 522 18.15 12.85 0.69
CA GLU A 522 18.12 12.10 1.94
C GLU A 522 17.63 10.66 1.74
N ASN A 523 16.56 10.48 0.95
CA ASN A 523 16.06 9.17 0.55
C ASN A 523 15.95 9.06 -0.99
N PRO A 524 17.07 8.84 -1.69
CA PRO A 524 17.10 8.85 -3.15
C PRO A 524 16.29 7.69 -3.76
N ALA A 525 16.10 6.60 -3.05
CA ALA A 525 15.30 5.47 -3.52
C ALA A 525 13.81 5.84 -3.58
N LEU A 526 13.28 6.48 -2.53
CA LEU A 526 11.91 6.99 -2.50
C LEU A 526 11.68 8.04 -3.61
N ILE A 527 12.59 9.00 -3.75
CA ILE A 527 12.47 10.03 -4.77
C ILE A 527 12.50 9.45 -6.19
N ALA A 528 13.40 8.51 -6.45
CA ALA A 528 13.47 7.83 -7.75
C ALA A 528 12.18 7.07 -8.09
N GLU A 529 11.59 6.39 -7.10
CA GLU A 529 10.34 5.66 -7.23
C GLU A 529 9.15 6.60 -7.49
N MET A 530 9.02 7.68 -6.72
CA MET A 530 7.92 8.64 -6.84
C MET A 530 8.05 9.59 -8.04
N LYS A 531 9.21 9.70 -8.66
CA LYS A 531 9.52 10.76 -9.65
C LYS A 531 8.46 10.95 -10.74
N PRO A 532 7.90 9.91 -11.38
CA PRO A 532 6.84 10.10 -12.37
C PRO A 532 5.59 10.78 -11.80
N TRP A 533 5.19 10.38 -10.59
CA TRP A 533 4.05 10.97 -9.88
C TRP A 533 4.34 12.39 -9.40
N LEU A 534 5.57 12.70 -8.98
CA LEU A 534 5.99 14.07 -8.62
C LEU A 534 5.88 15.02 -9.82
N ILE A 535 6.33 14.59 -11.00
CA ILE A 535 6.20 15.37 -12.24
C ILE A 535 4.72 15.62 -12.54
N GLN A 536 3.89 14.58 -12.46
CA GLN A 536 2.46 14.66 -12.71
C GLN A 536 1.75 15.56 -11.68
N HIS A 537 2.16 15.49 -10.43
CA HIS A 537 1.65 16.31 -9.34
C HIS A 537 1.96 17.80 -9.53
N LYS A 538 3.18 18.12 -9.95
CA LYS A 538 3.58 19.48 -10.33
C LYS A 538 2.73 20.03 -11.48
N LEU A 539 2.56 19.24 -12.55
CA LEU A 539 1.74 19.62 -13.68
C LEU A 539 0.27 19.82 -13.30
N MET A 540 -0.26 19.00 -12.37
CA MET A 540 -1.62 19.15 -11.83
C MET A 540 -1.77 20.49 -11.09
N GLY A 541 -0.80 20.86 -10.25
CA GLY A 541 -0.78 22.16 -9.57
C GLY A 541 -0.72 23.33 -10.57
N GLN A 542 0.14 23.23 -11.59
CA GLN A 542 0.23 24.24 -12.67
C GLN A 542 -1.11 24.37 -13.42
N LEU A 543 -1.71 23.25 -13.79
CA LEU A 543 -3.00 23.21 -14.47
C LEU A 543 -4.10 23.86 -13.63
N GLY A 544 -4.14 23.56 -12.32
CA GLY A 544 -5.09 24.15 -11.38
C GLY A 544 -4.96 25.68 -11.30
N CYS A 545 -3.75 26.21 -11.15
CA CYS A 545 -3.48 27.66 -11.15
C CYS A 545 -3.91 28.32 -12.47
N GLU A 546 -3.59 27.72 -13.60
CA GLU A 546 -3.95 28.27 -14.90
C GLU A 546 -5.46 28.27 -15.13
N VAL A 547 -6.17 27.21 -14.72
CA VAL A 547 -7.62 27.12 -14.84
C VAL A 547 -8.32 28.16 -13.94
N LEU A 548 -7.86 28.36 -12.69
CA LEU A 548 -8.39 29.43 -11.83
C LEU A 548 -8.12 30.82 -12.44
N THR A 549 -6.94 31.06 -12.98
CA THR A 549 -6.65 32.37 -13.61
C THR A 549 -7.38 32.55 -14.94
N LEU A 550 -7.80 31.48 -15.61
CA LEU A 550 -8.67 31.53 -16.79
C LEU A 550 -10.07 32.09 -16.42
N THR A 551 -10.65 31.69 -15.29
CA THR A 551 -11.93 32.23 -14.82
C THR A 551 -11.83 33.73 -14.55
N ASN A 552 -10.75 34.17 -13.92
CA ASN A 552 -10.50 35.60 -13.67
C ASN A 552 -10.33 36.40 -14.97
N ALA A 553 -9.66 35.85 -16.01
CA ALA A 553 -9.53 36.48 -17.29
C ALA A 553 -10.87 36.70 -18.02
N LEU A 554 -11.82 35.80 -17.82
CA LEU A 554 -13.19 35.90 -18.33
C LEU A 554 -13.99 37.00 -17.60
N GLU A 555 -13.86 37.06 -16.28
CA GLU A 555 -14.49 38.06 -15.41
C GLU A 555 -13.97 39.48 -15.73
N MET A 556 -12.66 39.61 -15.92
CA MET A 556 -12.03 40.91 -16.27
C MET A 556 -12.20 41.31 -17.74
N ASP A 557 -12.99 40.59 -18.51
CA ASP A 557 -13.29 40.84 -19.91
C ASP A 557 -12.02 40.98 -20.81
N THR A 558 -11.08 40.05 -20.62
CA THR A 558 -9.81 40.01 -21.38
C THR A 558 -9.75 38.86 -22.38
N PRO A 559 -10.41 38.94 -23.57
CA PRO A 559 -10.53 37.81 -24.48
C PRO A 559 -9.17 37.25 -24.95
N ASN A 560 -8.21 38.10 -25.24
CA ASN A 560 -6.84 37.68 -25.63
C ASN A 560 -6.10 37.05 -24.44
N GLY A 561 -6.34 37.51 -23.23
CA GLY A 561 -5.83 36.90 -21.99
C GLY A 561 -6.38 35.48 -21.78
N PHE A 562 -7.67 35.32 -22.00
CA PHE A 562 -8.35 34.02 -21.94
C PHE A 562 -7.78 33.04 -22.97
N LEU A 563 -7.68 33.42 -24.24
CA LEU A 563 -7.16 32.57 -25.31
C LEU A 563 -5.72 32.12 -25.07
N ARG A 564 -4.86 32.98 -24.54
CA ARG A 564 -3.48 32.64 -24.20
C ARG A 564 -3.46 31.57 -23.10
N LYS A 565 -4.26 31.72 -22.03
CA LYS A 565 -4.35 30.75 -20.95
C LYS A 565 -4.99 29.46 -21.41
N TYR A 566 -6.03 29.51 -22.20
CA TYR A 566 -6.64 28.32 -22.82
C TYR A 566 -5.58 27.49 -23.59
N LYS A 567 -4.77 28.13 -24.44
CA LYS A 567 -3.70 27.42 -25.14
C LYS A 567 -2.66 26.84 -24.21
N HIS A 568 -2.32 27.53 -23.12
CA HIS A 568 -1.38 27.02 -22.12
C HIS A 568 -1.95 25.83 -21.35
N ILE A 569 -3.23 25.88 -20.96
CA ILE A 569 -3.95 24.76 -20.33
C ILE A 569 -3.92 23.52 -21.24
N LYS A 570 -4.24 23.68 -22.53
CA LYS A 570 -4.16 22.57 -23.50
C LYS A 570 -2.75 21.99 -23.60
N ALA A 571 -1.72 22.84 -23.56
CA ALA A 571 -0.32 22.39 -23.55
C ALA A 571 0.05 21.63 -22.27
N LEU A 572 -0.40 22.08 -21.10
CA LEU A 572 -0.21 21.35 -19.83
C LEU A 572 -0.92 20.00 -19.82
N GLN A 573 -2.16 19.94 -20.30
CA GLN A 573 -2.88 18.68 -20.47
C GLN A 573 -2.13 17.70 -21.37
N GLN A 574 -1.53 18.20 -22.47
CA GLN A 574 -0.70 17.38 -23.36
C GLN A 574 0.59 16.91 -22.66
N GLN A 575 1.23 17.76 -21.85
CA GLN A 575 2.41 17.34 -21.06
C GLN A 575 2.05 16.26 -20.06
N MET A 576 0.94 16.42 -19.31
CA MET A 576 0.45 15.40 -18.38
C MET A 576 0.18 14.08 -19.08
N PHE A 577 -0.43 14.12 -20.26
CA PHE A 577 -0.64 12.94 -21.08
C PHE A 577 0.68 12.28 -21.50
N ASN A 578 1.68 13.05 -21.87
CA ASN A 578 3.00 12.55 -22.26
C ASN A 578 3.74 11.88 -21.08
N VAL A 579 3.56 12.36 -19.86
CA VAL A 579 4.09 11.72 -18.64
C VAL A 579 3.38 10.38 -18.39
N ASP A 580 2.10 10.31 -18.62
CA ASP A 580 1.27 9.13 -18.42
C ASP A 580 1.67 7.94 -19.34
N GLN A 581 2.30 8.19 -20.49
CA GLN A 581 2.59 7.19 -21.53
C GLN A 581 3.78 6.25 -21.23
N PRO A 582 4.99 6.75 -20.89
CA PRO A 582 6.19 5.93 -20.82
C PRO A 582 6.32 5.16 -19.50
N TYR A 583 5.69 5.61 -18.45
CA TYR A 583 5.75 5.00 -17.12
C TYR A 583 4.60 4.02 -16.94
N ASN A 584 4.82 2.99 -16.14
CA ASN A 584 3.85 1.95 -15.93
C ASN A 584 3.38 1.28 -17.23
N GLN A 585 4.21 0.39 -17.77
CA GLN A 585 3.93 -0.34 -19.00
C GLN A 585 2.96 -1.53 -18.81
N ASN A 586 2.28 -1.60 -17.65
CA ASN A 586 1.28 -2.63 -17.43
C ASN A 586 0.20 -2.57 -18.53
N PRO A 587 -0.05 -3.65 -19.29
CA PRO A 587 -1.00 -3.64 -20.40
C PRO A 587 -2.46 -3.44 -19.92
N TYR A 588 -2.75 -3.74 -18.65
CA TYR A 588 -4.08 -3.65 -18.08
C TYR A 588 -4.38 -2.27 -17.49
N GLN A 589 -3.36 -1.61 -16.91
CA GLN A 589 -3.53 -0.36 -16.15
C GLN A 589 -2.34 0.57 -16.38
N PRO A 590 -2.19 1.07 -17.61
CA PRO A 590 -1.07 1.96 -17.90
C PRO A 590 -1.29 3.34 -17.33
N GLY A 591 -0.21 4.01 -17.02
CA GLY A 591 -0.20 5.44 -16.73
C GLY A 591 0.29 5.83 -15.34
N VAL A 592 0.27 7.14 -15.10
CA VAL A 592 0.67 7.80 -13.86
C VAL A 592 -0.42 8.81 -13.49
N LYS A 593 -1.17 8.53 -12.43
CA LYS A 593 -2.31 9.34 -11.97
C LYS A 593 -2.03 9.93 -10.58
N THR A 594 -2.51 11.13 -10.34
CA THR A 594 -2.41 11.85 -9.07
C THR A 594 -3.63 12.71 -8.84
N ALA A 595 -4.01 12.95 -7.60
CA ALA A 595 -5.06 13.88 -7.18
C ALA A 595 -6.40 13.61 -7.90
N GLY A 596 -6.76 12.32 -8.05
CA GLY A 596 -7.85 11.88 -8.92
C GLY A 596 -9.24 12.06 -8.33
N LEU A 597 -9.37 12.10 -7.00
CA LEU A 597 -10.68 12.09 -6.34
C LEU A 597 -11.33 13.47 -6.25
N VAL A 598 -10.56 14.51 -5.93
CA VAL A 598 -11.08 15.86 -5.67
C VAL A 598 -10.54 16.88 -6.67
N ILE A 599 -9.23 16.97 -6.83
CA ILE A 599 -8.58 18.05 -7.58
C ILE A 599 -8.82 17.93 -9.08
N LYS A 600 -8.55 16.77 -9.66
CA LYS A 600 -8.73 16.58 -11.11
C LYS A 600 -10.16 16.83 -11.58
N PRO A 601 -11.21 16.29 -10.91
CA PRO A 601 -12.60 16.62 -11.27
C PRO A 601 -12.97 18.09 -11.05
N LEU A 602 -12.42 18.74 -10.03
CA LEU A 602 -12.60 20.17 -9.79
C LEU A 602 -12.08 20.99 -10.99
N ILE A 603 -10.82 20.77 -11.36
CA ILE A 603 -10.15 21.47 -12.45
C ILE A 603 -10.90 21.28 -13.77
N ASP A 604 -11.30 20.03 -14.08
CA ASP A 604 -12.00 19.72 -15.32
C ASP A 604 -13.35 20.43 -15.43
N LYS A 605 -14.14 20.47 -14.34
CA LYS A 605 -15.43 21.13 -14.31
C LYS A 605 -15.31 22.65 -14.44
N ILE A 606 -14.32 23.25 -13.75
CA ILE A 606 -14.07 24.69 -13.85
C ILE A 606 -13.64 25.04 -15.29
N PHE A 607 -12.73 24.29 -15.86
CA PHE A 607 -12.25 24.52 -17.24
C PHE A 607 -13.38 24.41 -18.26
N THR A 608 -14.20 23.36 -18.16
CA THR A 608 -15.35 23.17 -19.05
C THR A 608 -16.32 24.34 -18.97
N LYS A 609 -16.71 24.75 -17.77
CA LYS A 609 -17.62 25.89 -17.55
C LYS A 609 -17.05 27.20 -18.05
N ALA A 610 -15.75 27.45 -17.82
CA ALA A 610 -15.08 28.67 -18.28
C ALA A 610 -15.06 28.76 -19.83
N VAL A 611 -14.82 27.64 -20.51
CA VAL A 611 -14.87 27.58 -21.98
C VAL A 611 -16.29 27.77 -22.51
N GLU A 612 -17.30 27.18 -21.86
CA GLU A 612 -18.71 27.39 -22.22
C GLU A 612 -19.10 28.86 -22.10
N LEU A 613 -18.78 29.50 -20.99
CA LEU A 613 -19.06 30.93 -20.76
C LEU A 613 -18.35 31.84 -21.79
N TYR A 614 -17.08 31.53 -22.11
CA TYR A 614 -16.34 32.25 -23.16
C TYR A 614 -17.01 32.11 -24.54
N ASN A 615 -17.39 30.88 -24.92
CA ASN A 615 -18.04 30.61 -26.19
C ASN A 615 -19.39 31.37 -26.31
N GLN A 616 -20.18 31.40 -25.23
CA GLN A 616 -21.44 32.15 -25.16
C GLN A 616 -21.19 33.66 -25.31
N LYS A 617 -20.22 34.18 -24.54
CA LYS A 617 -19.93 35.63 -24.49
C LYS A 617 -19.39 36.18 -25.79
N TYR A 618 -18.52 35.43 -26.47
CA TYR A 618 -17.79 35.92 -27.68
C TYR A 618 -18.20 35.20 -28.97
N ASN A 619 -19.27 34.41 -28.95
CA ASN A 619 -19.72 33.60 -30.08
C ASN A 619 -18.57 32.76 -30.69
N ALA A 620 -17.78 32.13 -29.81
CA ALA A 620 -16.63 31.30 -30.15
C ALA A 620 -17.00 29.81 -30.13
N ALA A 621 -16.10 28.95 -30.60
CA ALA A 621 -16.28 27.50 -30.66
C ALA A 621 -15.03 26.79 -30.12
N LEU A 622 -14.54 27.19 -28.95
CA LEU A 622 -13.44 26.51 -28.24
C LEU A 622 -13.91 25.18 -27.66
N ASP A 623 -13.05 24.18 -27.74
CA ASP A 623 -13.34 22.86 -27.15
C ASP A 623 -12.64 22.69 -25.78
N ALA A 624 -13.43 22.47 -24.75
CA ALA A 624 -12.91 22.14 -23.41
C ALA A 624 -12.40 20.70 -23.33
N LYS A 625 -12.83 19.83 -24.23
CA LYS A 625 -12.40 18.43 -24.22
C LYS A 625 -10.91 18.33 -24.51
N THR A 626 -10.24 17.48 -23.74
CA THR A 626 -8.90 16.99 -24.10
C THR A 626 -9.01 16.14 -25.36
N ASP A 627 -7.91 15.88 -26.08
CA ASP A 627 -7.89 14.96 -27.24
C ASP A 627 -8.22 13.50 -26.89
N TYR A 628 -9.04 13.29 -25.87
CA TYR A 628 -9.59 11.99 -25.53
C TYR A 628 -10.68 11.62 -26.55
N MET A 629 -10.69 10.36 -26.92
CA MET A 629 -11.83 9.78 -27.64
C MET A 629 -12.95 9.57 -26.61
N PRO A 630 -14.01 10.38 -26.57
CA PRO A 630 -15.12 10.10 -25.70
C PRO A 630 -15.65 8.70 -25.98
N HIS A 631 -15.90 7.94 -24.92
CA HIS A 631 -16.34 6.56 -25.04
C HIS A 631 -17.24 6.21 -23.85
N THR A 632 -18.14 5.27 -24.08
CA THR A 632 -19.06 4.76 -23.07
C THR A 632 -19.01 3.25 -23.01
N LEU A 633 -19.15 2.69 -21.80
CA LEU A 633 -19.39 1.28 -21.58
C LEU A 633 -20.85 1.07 -21.17
N THR A 634 -21.52 0.20 -21.87
CA THR A 634 -22.85 -0.28 -21.49
C THR A 634 -22.85 -1.80 -21.40
N SER A 635 -23.53 -2.36 -20.41
CA SER A 635 -23.65 -3.80 -20.23
C SER A 635 -24.94 -4.13 -19.46
N ASP A 636 -25.53 -5.23 -19.76
CA ASP A 636 -26.59 -5.86 -18.96
C ASP A 636 -26.03 -6.86 -17.93
N VAL A 637 -24.73 -7.14 -17.97
CA VAL A 637 -24.01 -7.91 -16.95
C VAL A 637 -23.65 -6.99 -15.80
N ASN A 638 -24.23 -7.25 -14.61
CA ASN A 638 -24.11 -6.35 -13.45
C ASN A 638 -22.68 -5.99 -13.04
N GLN A 639 -21.76 -6.96 -13.06
CA GLN A 639 -20.36 -6.75 -12.68
C GLN A 639 -19.57 -5.97 -13.74
N ILE A 640 -19.99 -5.99 -15.01
CA ILE A 640 -19.32 -5.29 -16.11
C ILE A 640 -19.74 -3.83 -16.22
N LYS A 641 -21.04 -3.54 -16.05
CA LYS A 641 -21.57 -2.18 -16.27
C LYS A 641 -20.90 -1.10 -15.42
N ASN A 642 -20.29 -1.48 -14.29
CA ASN A 642 -19.62 -0.59 -13.36
C ASN A 642 -18.08 -0.60 -13.49
N LEU A 643 -17.54 -1.40 -14.43
CA LEU A 643 -16.09 -1.41 -14.64
C LEU A 643 -15.63 -0.09 -15.24
N PRO A 644 -14.54 0.49 -14.73
CA PRO A 644 -14.00 1.71 -15.29
C PRO A 644 -13.48 1.48 -16.70
N LEU A 645 -13.80 2.40 -17.60
CA LEU A 645 -13.09 2.53 -18.87
C LEU A 645 -11.88 3.45 -18.70
N ARG A 646 -10.79 3.07 -19.33
CA ARG A 646 -9.56 3.88 -19.39
C ARG A 646 -9.20 4.14 -20.83
N GLN A 647 -8.58 5.27 -21.07
CA GLN A 647 -8.02 5.60 -22.37
C GLN A 647 -6.52 5.82 -22.27
N LYS A 648 -5.81 5.30 -23.25
CA LYS A 648 -4.39 5.59 -23.47
C LYS A 648 -4.17 5.91 -24.95
N THR A 649 -3.80 7.14 -25.27
CA THR A 649 -3.58 7.64 -26.64
C THR A 649 -4.72 7.26 -27.59
N ASN A 650 -4.55 6.15 -28.27
CA ASN A 650 -5.48 5.59 -29.28
C ASN A 650 -6.07 4.26 -28.84
N ARG A 651 -6.03 3.93 -27.53
CA ARG A 651 -6.57 2.71 -26.94
C ARG A 651 -7.65 3.03 -25.93
N VAL A 652 -8.73 2.29 -25.98
CA VAL A 652 -9.76 2.24 -24.95
C VAL A 652 -9.70 0.87 -24.28
N LEU A 653 -9.59 0.86 -22.95
CA LEU A 653 -9.44 -0.35 -22.15
C LEU A 653 -10.57 -0.44 -21.12
N VAL A 654 -11.17 -1.61 -21.00
CA VAL A 654 -11.98 -1.97 -19.84
C VAL A 654 -11.01 -2.39 -18.73
N SER A 655 -11.15 -1.78 -17.56
CA SER A 655 -10.31 -2.17 -16.41
C SER A 655 -10.52 -3.63 -16.05
N PRO A 656 -9.46 -4.35 -15.65
CA PRO A 656 -9.62 -5.72 -15.17
C PRO A 656 -10.62 -5.79 -14.03
N ALA A 657 -11.42 -6.85 -14.01
CA ALA A 657 -12.23 -7.19 -12.86
C ALA A 657 -11.42 -8.11 -11.94
N ASN A 658 -11.42 -7.78 -10.66
CA ASN A 658 -10.72 -8.58 -9.64
C ASN A 658 -11.64 -9.64 -9.02
N GLU A 659 -12.85 -9.76 -9.53
CA GLU A 659 -13.82 -10.78 -9.14
C GLU A 659 -14.21 -11.60 -10.36
N VAL A 660 -14.59 -12.84 -10.13
CA VAL A 660 -15.20 -13.67 -11.18
C VAL A 660 -16.47 -13.00 -11.67
N ILE A 661 -16.51 -12.66 -12.94
CA ILE A 661 -17.72 -12.15 -13.57
C ILE A 661 -18.61 -13.34 -13.93
N LYS A 662 -19.82 -13.34 -13.42
CA LYS A 662 -20.88 -14.24 -13.83
C LYS A 662 -21.61 -13.64 -15.02
N TRP A 663 -21.13 -13.96 -16.21
CA TRP A 663 -21.67 -13.45 -17.47
C TRP A 663 -22.90 -14.29 -17.91
N GLN A 664 -24.07 -13.76 -17.61
CA GLN A 664 -25.32 -14.48 -17.91
C GLN A 664 -25.49 -14.81 -19.39
N GLY A 665 -26.31 -15.82 -19.68
CA GLY A 665 -26.70 -16.19 -21.05
C GLY A 665 -27.29 -14.99 -21.78
N ASN A 666 -26.91 -14.80 -23.04
CA ASN A 666 -27.24 -13.65 -23.88
C ASN A 666 -26.78 -12.28 -23.35
N GLY A 667 -26.01 -12.23 -22.27
CA GLY A 667 -25.47 -11.01 -21.73
C GLY A 667 -24.49 -10.31 -22.68
N THR A 668 -24.50 -8.97 -22.68
CA THR A 668 -23.73 -8.14 -23.61
C THR A 668 -22.84 -7.12 -22.87
N MET A 669 -21.74 -6.80 -23.51
CA MET A 669 -20.89 -5.65 -23.17
C MET A 669 -20.65 -4.85 -24.44
N THR A 670 -20.91 -3.56 -24.42
CA THR A 670 -20.72 -2.67 -25.57
C THR A 670 -19.87 -1.47 -25.19
N ILE A 671 -18.82 -1.21 -25.95
CA ILE A 671 -18.02 0.00 -25.90
C ILE A 671 -18.33 0.83 -27.14
N GLU A 672 -18.83 2.05 -26.95
CA GLU A 672 -19.13 3.00 -28.01
C GLU A 672 -18.16 4.19 -27.97
N LEU A 673 -17.56 4.53 -29.09
CA LEU A 673 -16.67 5.67 -29.30
C LEU A 673 -17.49 6.89 -29.75
N ASP A 674 -16.97 8.10 -29.58
CA ASP A 674 -17.63 9.35 -29.94
C ASP A 674 -17.87 9.50 -31.45
N LYS A 675 -16.98 8.97 -32.26
CA LYS A 675 -17.07 8.97 -33.73
C LYS A 675 -16.52 7.67 -34.32
N VAL A 676 -16.55 7.57 -35.62
CA VAL A 676 -15.97 6.44 -36.36
C VAL A 676 -14.45 6.61 -36.45
N TYR A 677 -13.72 5.56 -36.15
CA TYR A 677 -12.27 5.45 -36.27
C TYR A 677 -11.86 4.23 -37.09
N PRO A 678 -10.71 4.24 -37.77
CA PRO A 678 -10.12 3.03 -38.32
C PRO A 678 -9.67 2.10 -37.18
N LEU A 679 -10.17 0.88 -37.16
CA LEU A 679 -9.83 -0.13 -36.14
C LEU A 679 -8.43 -0.69 -36.38
N LEU A 680 -7.58 -0.64 -35.38
CA LEU A 680 -6.36 -1.38 -35.21
C LEU A 680 -6.67 -2.63 -34.35
N PRO A 681 -5.71 -3.34 -33.72
CA PRO A 681 -6.05 -4.58 -33.03
C PRO A 681 -7.03 -4.38 -31.85
N ILE A 682 -7.87 -5.39 -31.65
CA ILE A 682 -8.58 -5.65 -30.40
C ILE A 682 -7.86 -6.79 -29.69
N ASP A 683 -7.51 -6.59 -28.42
CA ASP A 683 -6.89 -7.60 -27.59
C ASP A 683 -7.82 -7.91 -26.40
N ILE A 684 -8.13 -9.19 -26.18
CA ILE A 684 -9.04 -9.67 -25.11
C ILE A 684 -8.38 -10.80 -24.35
N ASP A 685 -8.53 -10.80 -23.02
CA ASP A 685 -8.20 -11.91 -22.14
C ASP A 685 -9.26 -12.03 -21.04
N PHE A 686 -10.04 -13.09 -21.09
CA PHE A 686 -11.06 -13.43 -20.09
C PHE A 686 -10.64 -14.53 -19.12
N GLY A 687 -9.34 -14.85 -19.07
CA GLY A 687 -8.81 -15.83 -18.12
C GLY A 687 -9.15 -17.28 -18.42
N GLN A 688 -9.81 -17.59 -19.56
CA GLN A 688 -10.21 -18.94 -19.92
C GLN A 688 -9.94 -19.26 -21.41
N PRO A 689 -9.65 -20.53 -21.75
CA PRO A 689 -9.26 -20.93 -23.12
C PRO A 689 -10.42 -21.19 -24.08
N GLU A 690 -11.67 -21.22 -23.61
CA GLU A 690 -12.82 -21.68 -24.39
C GLU A 690 -13.83 -20.58 -24.77
N VAL A 691 -13.36 -19.34 -24.80
CA VAL A 691 -14.24 -18.17 -25.10
C VAL A 691 -14.91 -18.28 -26.47
N ALA A 692 -14.23 -18.87 -27.46
CA ALA A 692 -14.77 -19.05 -28.80
C ALA A 692 -16.02 -19.97 -28.87
N ALA A 693 -16.20 -20.80 -27.85
CA ALA A 693 -17.38 -21.70 -27.80
C ALA A 693 -18.70 -20.99 -27.44
N TRP A 694 -18.60 -19.83 -26.75
CA TRP A 694 -19.76 -19.10 -26.24
C TRP A 694 -19.78 -17.62 -26.60
N GLY A 695 -18.63 -16.98 -26.84
CA GLY A 695 -18.50 -15.56 -27.03
C GLY A 695 -18.52 -15.13 -28.49
N VAL A 696 -19.23 -14.07 -28.81
CA VAL A 696 -19.24 -13.45 -30.13
C VAL A 696 -18.83 -12.01 -30.05
N LEU A 697 -17.83 -11.66 -30.87
CA LEU A 697 -17.32 -10.28 -31.01
C LEU A 697 -17.99 -9.66 -32.26
N GLU A 698 -18.49 -8.45 -32.11
CA GLU A 698 -19.14 -7.69 -33.18
C GLU A 698 -18.63 -6.24 -33.17
N ILE A 699 -18.57 -5.63 -34.33
CA ILE A 699 -18.27 -4.22 -34.54
C ILE A 699 -19.41 -3.52 -35.24
N SER A 700 -19.48 -2.19 -35.05
CA SER A 700 -20.50 -1.37 -35.71
C SER A 700 -19.92 0.00 -36.10
N THR A 701 -20.32 0.55 -37.23
CA THR A 701 -20.00 1.91 -37.69
C THR A 701 -20.98 2.97 -37.22
N ASN A 702 -22.16 2.57 -36.72
CA ASN A 702 -23.22 3.50 -36.33
C ASN A 702 -23.83 3.17 -34.94
N GLY A 703 -23.36 2.12 -34.25
CA GLY A 703 -23.88 1.65 -32.99
C GLY A 703 -25.22 0.84 -33.08
N LYS A 704 -25.77 0.61 -34.28
CA LYS A 704 -27.04 -0.07 -34.51
C LYS A 704 -26.87 -1.32 -35.33
N ASP A 705 -26.16 -1.25 -36.45
CA ASP A 705 -25.92 -2.36 -37.36
C ASP A 705 -24.64 -3.06 -36.98
N TRP A 706 -24.72 -4.35 -36.66
CA TRP A 706 -23.60 -5.10 -36.11
C TRP A 706 -23.08 -6.15 -37.07
N GLN A 707 -21.76 -6.13 -37.27
CA GLN A 707 -21.03 -7.10 -38.06
C GLN A 707 -20.22 -8.01 -37.18
N LYS A 708 -20.42 -9.32 -37.29
CA LYS A 708 -19.60 -10.31 -36.56
C LYS A 708 -18.17 -10.26 -37.05
N VAL A 709 -17.24 -10.35 -36.09
CA VAL A 709 -15.79 -10.43 -36.33
C VAL A 709 -15.34 -11.84 -35.93
N ASP A 710 -14.74 -12.55 -36.86
CA ASP A 710 -14.12 -13.82 -36.55
C ASP A 710 -12.80 -13.64 -35.87
N TYR A 711 -12.54 -14.44 -34.86
CA TYR A 711 -11.29 -14.37 -34.08
C TYR A 711 -10.71 -15.77 -33.80
N GLN A 712 -9.40 -15.80 -33.62
CA GLN A 712 -8.71 -16.98 -33.13
C GLN A 712 -8.29 -16.75 -31.68
N GLN A 713 -8.41 -17.78 -30.87
CA GLN A 713 -7.98 -17.78 -29.49
C GLN A 713 -6.70 -18.60 -29.33
N ASN A 714 -5.69 -18.03 -28.70
CA ASN A 714 -4.47 -18.72 -28.30
C ASN A 714 -4.38 -18.73 -26.78
N LYS A 715 -4.59 -19.89 -26.14
CA LYS A 715 -4.80 -20.02 -24.71
C LYS A 715 -5.91 -19.08 -24.25
N ASN A 716 -5.62 -18.16 -23.33
CA ASN A 716 -6.58 -17.18 -22.81
C ASN A 716 -6.70 -15.90 -23.65
N ARG A 717 -5.86 -15.73 -24.66
CA ARG A 717 -5.77 -14.47 -25.43
C ARG A 717 -6.50 -14.58 -26.76
N ILE A 718 -7.33 -13.58 -27.03
CA ILE A 718 -7.97 -13.31 -28.31
C ILE A 718 -7.34 -12.04 -28.87
N ARG A 719 -6.87 -12.10 -30.11
CA ARG A 719 -6.41 -10.94 -30.85
C ARG A 719 -7.05 -10.89 -32.21
N VAL A 720 -7.63 -9.74 -32.53
CA VAL A 720 -8.21 -9.44 -33.84
C VAL A 720 -7.44 -8.31 -34.46
N ASN A 721 -6.97 -8.48 -35.70
CA ASN A 721 -6.44 -7.38 -36.49
C ASN A 721 -7.61 -6.57 -37.02
N GLY A 722 -7.59 -5.24 -36.82
CA GLY A 722 -8.70 -4.39 -37.26
C GLY A 722 -8.66 -4.04 -38.73
N ASP A 723 -7.52 -4.22 -39.40
CA ASP A 723 -7.28 -3.94 -40.82
C ASP A 723 -7.84 -2.57 -41.28
N LYS A 724 -7.81 -1.58 -40.34
CA LYS A 724 -8.37 -0.24 -40.49
C LYS A 724 -9.88 -0.21 -40.82
N THR A 725 -10.60 -1.27 -40.52
CA THR A 725 -12.07 -1.29 -40.64
C THR A 725 -12.66 -0.13 -39.83
N ALA A 726 -13.64 0.55 -40.38
CA ALA A 726 -14.33 1.64 -39.69
C ALA A 726 -15.12 1.11 -38.49
N VAL A 727 -14.89 1.68 -37.31
CA VAL A 727 -15.58 1.26 -36.07
C VAL A 727 -16.04 2.48 -35.26
N LYS A 728 -17.26 2.46 -34.79
CA LYS A 728 -17.84 3.34 -33.78
C LYS A 728 -18.13 2.60 -32.49
N ALA A 729 -18.50 1.34 -32.57
CA ALA A 729 -18.79 0.54 -31.40
C ALA A 729 -18.28 -0.90 -31.54
N VAL A 730 -17.90 -1.49 -30.42
CA VAL A 730 -17.47 -2.88 -30.28
C VAL A 730 -18.35 -3.55 -29.23
N ARG A 731 -18.90 -4.70 -29.54
CA ARG A 731 -19.77 -5.47 -28.66
C ARG A 731 -19.24 -6.89 -28.49
N PHE A 732 -19.28 -7.38 -27.27
CA PHE A 732 -19.01 -8.77 -26.94
C PHE A 732 -20.25 -9.40 -26.27
N THR A 733 -20.69 -10.56 -26.73
CA THR A 733 -21.94 -11.20 -26.29
C THR A 733 -21.70 -12.66 -25.94
N ASN A 734 -22.21 -13.11 -24.80
CA ASN A 734 -22.40 -14.54 -24.55
C ASN A 734 -23.61 -15.03 -25.34
N ARG A 735 -23.41 -15.81 -26.42
CA ARG A 735 -24.46 -16.30 -27.30
C ARG A 735 -25.05 -17.63 -26.87
N THR A 736 -24.77 -18.07 -25.68
CA THR A 736 -25.41 -19.27 -25.09
C THR A 736 -26.50 -18.85 -24.10
N ASP A 737 -27.33 -19.78 -23.71
CA ASP A 737 -28.33 -19.64 -22.64
C ASP A 737 -27.73 -19.89 -21.23
N LYS A 738 -26.46 -20.26 -21.17
CA LYS A 738 -25.75 -20.60 -19.93
C LYS A 738 -24.93 -19.44 -19.43
N GLU A 739 -24.83 -19.32 -18.11
CA GLU A 739 -23.89 -18.41 -17.46
C GLU A 739 -22.45 -18.88 -17.69
N GLN A 740 -21.53 -17.92 -17.91
CA GLN A 740 -20.12 -18.17 -18.07
C GLN A 740 -19.37 -17.44 -16.93
N GLU A 741 -18.48 -18.13 -16.25
CA GLU A 741 -17.59 -17.52 -15.27
C GLU A 741 -16.30 -17.06 -15.96
N VAL A 742 -16.03 -15.76 -15.94
CA VAL A 742 -14.86 -15.17 -16.60
C VAL A 742 -14.07 -14.27 -15.67
N TYR A 743 -12.77 -14.20 -15.92
CA TYR A 743 -11.86 -13.23 -15.30
C TYR A 743 -11.51 -12.16 -16.35
N MET A 744 -12.12 -10.99 -16.27
CA MET A 744 -11.80 -9.87 -17.16
C MET A 744 -10.37 -9.37 -16.87
N ARG A 745 -9.38 -9.91 -17.58
CA ARG A 745 -7.97 -9.52 -17.45
C ARG A 745 -7.60 -8.40 -18.40
N ASN A 746 -8.15 -8.43 -19.60
CA ASN A 746 -7.92 -7.41 -20.62
C ASN A 746 -9.10 -7.36 -21.60
N PHE A 747 -9.54 -6.14 -21.94
CA PHE A 747 -10.35 -5.86 -23.11
C PHE A 747 -9.93 -4.51 -23.66
N THR A 748 -9.10 -4.50 -24.70
CA THR A 748 -8.50 -3.30 -25.28
C THR A 748 -8.90 -3.14 -26.73
N ILE A 749 -9.43 -1.99 -27.09
CA ILE A 749 -9.69 -1.56 -28.45
C ILE A 749 -8.63 -0.54 -28.84
N THR A 750 -7.89 -0.77 -29.91
CA THR A 750 -6.93 0.18 -30.48
C THR A 750 -7.46 0.74 -31.79
N VAL A 751 -7.36 2.04 -31.99
CA VAL A 751 -7.80 2.69 -33.23
C VAL A 751 -6.72 3.61 -33.80
N GLU A 752 -6.83 3.96 -35.07
CA GLU A 752 -6.00 5.02 -35.68
C GLU A 752 -6.71 6.35 -35.48
N LYS A 753 -6.03 7.33 -34.88
CA LYS A 753 -6.56 8.70 -34.69
C LYS A 753 -6.36 9.57 -35.91
#